data_8a529717f4e0973d6f7ce9d4163d5a86
#
_entry.id   8a529717f4e0973d6f7ce9d4163d5a86
#
_cell.length_a   1.000
_cell.length_b   1.000
_cell.length_c   1.000
_cell.angle_alpha   90.00
_cell.angle_beta   90.00
_cell.angle_gamma   90.00
#
_symmetry.space_group_name_H-M   'P 1'
#
loop_
_entity.id
_entity.type
_entity.pdbx_description
1 polymer ?
#
loop_
_entity_poly.entity_id
_entity_poly.type
_entity_poly.pdbx_seq_one_letter_code
_entity_poly.pdbx_strand_id
1 'polypeptide(L)'
;MFDLSTRDVKYLPGVGPQRAAILNKELNIYSLRDLLYYFPYKYVDRSRLFYIHEIDGNMPYIQLRGRILSFEMFGEGRQRRLVGHFTDGTGVVDLVWFQGLKYITGKYKANEEYIVFGKPTVFNGRINVAHPDIDPAQELTLSTMGLQPYYNTTEKMKRTSLNSHALEKLMKNLFQALQKESFEETLSPSLIAAHQLMPLTDALYNIHFPQNPELLRKAQYRLKFEELFYVQLNILRYTKERRNKFRGLVFERVGEIFNTFYAHHLPFQLTGAQKRVIKEMRRDMGSGRQMNRLLQGDVGSGKTLVALMTMLIALDNGFQACMMAPTEILATQHYETIRRFLNGMPVRVELLTGNVKGKRRETILRDLLTGDVHILIGTHAVIEDTVNFSSLGLVVIDEQHRFGVAQRAKLWAKNTRPPHVLVMTATPIPRTLAMTLYGDLDVSVIDELPPGRKPIQTIHQFDNRRKSMYEFMRKQIQEGRQVYIVYPLIQESEKMDIKNLEEGYMHICEEFPEYKVSKVHGKMKPAEKEEEMQRFLANETQIMVATTVIEVGVNVPNASVMAIENAERFGLSQLHQLRGRVGRGADQSYCILVTGYKLTEETRKRIEIMVQTNDGFEIAEADLKLRGPGDLEGTQQSGVAFDLKIADIAKDGQLLQYVREIAERLLDDDPEGMKPENQIIWQQLKELRKKNVNWSVIS
;
A
#
# COMPACT_ATOMS: atom_id res chain seq x y z
N MET A 1 -34.21 20.81 -9.08
CA MET A 1 -33.13 19.81 -9.04
C MET A 1 -32.74 19.58 -7.56
N PHE A 2 -32.85 18.36 -7.09
CA PHE A 2 -32.67 18.05 -5.66
C PHE A 2 -31.18 17.76 -5.41
N ASP A 3 -30.43 18.75 -4.88
CA ASP A 3 -29.04 18.51 -4.51
C ASP A 3 -28.95 17.80 -3.13
N LEU A 4 -28.73 16.49 -3.18
CA LEU A 4 -28.58 15.64 -2.00
C LEU A 4 -27.37 16.02 -1.12
N SER A 5 -26.41 16.75 -1.68
CA SER A 5 -25.20 17.16 -0.96
C SER A 5 -25.43 18.35 -0.03
N THR A 6 -26.46 19.14 -0.26
CA THR A 6 -26.82 20.31 0.56
C THR A 6 -27.81 19.98 1.68
N ARG A 7 -28.49 18.82 1.62
CA ARG A 7 -29.42 18.40 2.65
C ARG A 7 -28.71 17.70 3.81
N ASP A 8 -28.80 18.34 4.96
CA ASP A 8 -28.28 17.78 6.22
C ASP A 8 -29.03 16.49 6.60
N VAL A 9 -28.30 15.49 7.00
CA VAL A 9 -28.80 14.15 7.37
C VAL A 9 -29.78 14.20 8.56
N LYS A 10 -29.71 15.24 9.39
CA LYS A 10 -30.62 15.41 10.56
C LYS A 10 -32.11 15.51 10.19
N TYR A 11 -32.41 15.91 8.95
CA TYR A 11 -33.79 16.02 8.46
C TYR A 11 -34.37 14.71 7.94
N LEU A 12 -33.56 13.65 7.86
CA LEU A 12 -34.07 12.34 7.50
C LEU A 12 -34.92 11.75 8.61
N PRO A 13 -36.15 11.23 8.32
CA PRO A 13 -36.97 10.54 9.32
C PRO A 13 -36.20 9.44 10.04
N GLY A 14 -36.15 9.50 11.36
CA GLY A 14 -35.43 8.56 12.23
C GLY A 14 -34.01 8.97 12.60
N VAL A 15 -33.48 10.09 12.11
CA VAL A 15 -32.16 10.61 12.50
C VAL A 15 -32.25 11.59 13.66
N GLY A 16 -32.78 12.77 13.42
CA GLY A 16 -32.82 13.85 14.41
C GLY A 16 -31.42 14.37 14.83
N PRO A 17 -31.37 15.46 15.67
CA PRO A 17 -30.10 16.13 15.98
C PRO A 17 -29.06 15.25 16.70
N GLN A 18 -29.51 14.40 17.64
CA GLN A 18 -28.60 13.57 18.44
C GLN A 18 -27.91 12.49 17.61
N ARG A 19 -28.67 11.77 16.75
CA ARG A 19 -28.11 10.75 15.87
C ARG A 19 -27.27 11.37 14.76
N ALA A 20 -27.67 12.55 14.24
CA ALA A 20 -26.86 13.28 13.27
C ALA A 20 -25.48 13.64 13.84
N ALA A 21 -25.39 14.12 15.07
CA ALA A 21 -24.12 14.42 15.71
C ALA A 21 -23.20 13.18 15.84
N ILE A 22 -23.78 12.01 16.06
CA ILE A 22 -23.02 10.74 16.11
C ILE A 22 -22.57 10.33 14.71
N LEU A 23 -23.46 10.37 13.72
CA LEU A 23 -23.14 10.06 12.31
C LEU A 23 -22.04 10.98 11.78
N ASN A 24 -22.10 12.28 12.09
CA ASN A 24 -21.08 13.24 11.71
C ASN A 24 -19.71 12.92 12.32
N LYS A 25 -19.70 12.63 13.63
CA LYS A 25 -18.45 12.43 14.37
C LYS A 25 -17.80 11.08 14.11
N GLU A 26 -18.60 10.01 14.01
CA GLU A 26 -18.11 8.63 13.96
C GLU A 26 -17.91 8.14 12.50
N LEU A 27 -18.69 8.65 11.55
CA LEU A 27 -18.70 8.18 10.16
C LEU A 27 -18.47 9.29 9.12
N ASN A 28 -18.29 10.54 9.53
CA ASN A 28 -18.19 11.71 8.65
C ASN A 28 -19.40 11.87 7.68
N ILE A 29 -20.60 11.45 8.13
CA ILE A 29 -21.85 11.56 7.38
C ILE A 29 -22.56 12.84 7.78
N TYR A 30 -22.58 13.86 6.92
CA TYR A 30 -23.20 15.16 7.14
C TYR A 30 -24.46 15.35 6.30
N SER A 31 -24.47 14.84 5.08
CA SER A 31 -25.54 15.01 4.11
C SER A 31 -26.24 13.70 3.77
N LEU A 32 -27.41 13.81 3.11
CA LEU A 32 -28.12 12.64 2.56
C LEU A 32 -27.29 11.91 1.51
N ARG A 33 -26.44 12.64 0.76
CA ARG A 33 -25.50 12.03 -0.19
C ARG A 33 -24.45 11.20 0.52
N ASP A 34 -23.87 11.70 1.62
CA ASP A 34 -22.88 10.94 2.37
C ASP A 34 -23.45 9.63 2.89
N LEU A 35 -24.70 9.67 3.37
CA LEU A 35 -25.39 8.47 3.82
C LEU A 35 -25.64 7.50 2.66
N LEU A 36 -26.09 7.98 1.49
CA LEU A 36 -26.36 7.16 0.31
C LEU A 36 -25.10 6.45 -0.21
N TYR A 37 -23.93 7.10 -0.09
CA TYR A 37 -22.64 6.55 -0.49
C TYR A 37 -21.89 5.86 0.67
N TYR A 38 -22.57 5.60 1.77
CA TYR A 38 -22.05 4.76 2.86
C TYR A 38 -22.43 3.31 2.62
N PHE A 39 -21.58 2.56 1.92
CA PHE A 39 -21.90 1.23 1.42
C PHE A 39 -21.76 0.14 2.50
N PRO A 40 -22.54 -0.96 2.39
CA PRO A 40 -22.36 -2.14 3.22
C PRO A 40 -21.00 -2.79 2.99
N TYR A 41 -20.35 -3.28 4.05
CA TYR A 41 -19.07 -3.99 3.94
C TYR A 41 -19.23 -5.48 3.69
N LYS A 42 -20.38 -6.04 4.02
CA LYS A 42 -20.73 -7.45 3.76
C LYS A 42 -22.22 -7.64 3.58
N TYR A 43 -22.57 -8.76 2.98
CA TYR A 43 -23.97 -9.21 2.83
C TYR A 43 -24.10 -10.59 3.42
N VAL A 44 -25.21 -10.86 4.06
CA VAL A 44 -25.55 -12.16 4.62
C VAL A 44 -26.81 -12.66 3.93
N ASP A 45 -26.70 -13.85 3.36
CA ASP A 45 -27.82 -14.50 2.69
C ASP A 45 -28.81 -15.04 3.72
N ARG A 46 -30.04 -14.50 3.70
CA ARG A 46 -31.17 -14.93 4.52
C ARG A 46 -32.28 -15.57 3.66
N SER A 47 -31.98 -15.96 2.44
CA SER A 47 -32.99 -16.52 1.52
C SER A 47 -33.40 -17.92 1.89
N ARG A 48 -32.56 -18.69 2.61
CA ARG A 48 -32.81 -20.07 2.98
C ARG A 48 -33.23 -20.21 4.45
N LEU A 49 -34.39 -20.81 4.64
CA LEU A 49 -34.81 -21.33 5.95
C LEU A 49 -34.28 -22.76 6.07
N PHE A 50 -33.59 -23.03 7.16
CA PHE A 50 -33.09 -24.34 7.51
C PHE A 50 -34.03 -24.99 8.52
N TYR A 51 -34.05 -26.31 8.53
CA TYR A 51 -34.66 -27.10 9.60
C TYR A 51 -33.60 -27.43 10.65
N ILE A 52 -33.99 -27.54 11.92
CA ILE A 52 -33.04 -27.79 13.03
C ILE A 52 -32.28 -29.10 12.85
N HIS A 53 -32.90 -30.13 12.26
CA HIS A 53 -32.22 -31.39 11.98
C HIS A 53 -31.16 -31.30 10.86
N GLU A 54 -31.17 -30.24 10.03
CA GLU A 54 -30.22 -30.03 8.93
C GLU A 54 -28.95 -29.30 9.40
N ILE A 55 -28.98 -28.66 10.58
CA ILE A 55 -27.89 -27.80 11.00
C ILE A 55 -26.81 -28.54 11.79
N ASP A 56 -25.58 -28.12 11.57
CA ASP A 56 -24.43 -28.49 12.40
C ASP A 56 -23.74 -27.22 12.97
N GLY A 57 -22.84 -27.41 13.94
CA GLY A 57 -22.14 -26.31 14.59
C GLY A 57 -21.08 -25.61 13.75
N ASN A 58 -20.80 -26.08 12.53
CA ASN A 58 -19.79 -25.55 11.62
C ASN A 58 -20.35 -24.66 10.52
N MET A 59 -21.69 -24.61 10.40
CA MET A 59 -22.36 -23.76 9.42
C MET A 59 -22.09 -22.27 9.68
N PRO A 60 -21.98 -21.41 8.64
CA PRO A 60 -21.64 -20.00 8.83
C PRO A 60 -22.74 -19.22 9.56
N TYR A 61 -23.87 -19.02 8.94
CA TYR A 61 -25.06 -18.39 9.50
C TYR A 61 -26.29 -19.13 9.00
N ILE A 62 -27.28 -19.27 9.87
CA ILE A 62 -28.52 -19.99 9.58
C ILE A 62 -29.72 -19.13 9.91
N GLN A 63 -30.84 -19.39 9.22
CA GLN A 63 -32.15 -18.84 9.53
C GLN A 63 -33.11 -19.97 9.81
N LEU A 64 -33.79 -19.93 10.95
CA LEU A 64 -34.73 -20.91 11.42
C LEU A 64 -36.10 -20.26 11.60
N ARG A 65 -37.18 -20.98 11.30
CA ARG A 65 -38.54 -20.58 11.64
C ARG A 65 -39.10 -21.57 12.65
N GLY A 66 -39.62 -21.07 13.76
CA GLY A 66 -40.16 -21.91 14.81
C GLY A 66 -40.68 -21.11 16.01
N ARG A 67 -40.77 -21.73 17.16
CA ARG A 67 -41.26 -21.11 18.39
C ARG A 67 -40.32 -21.33 19.57
N ILE A 68 -40.29 -20.37 20.48
CA ILE A 68 -39.60 -20.52 21.76
C ILE A 68 -40.49 -21.30 22.71
N LEU A 69 -40.02 -22.44 23.20
CA LEU A 69 -40.80 -23.28 24.15
C LEU A 69 -40.75 -22.70 25.54
N SER A 70 -39.58 -22.35 26.03
CA SER A 70 -39.37 -21.86 27.38
C SER A 70 -38.12 -21.03 27.48
N PHE A 71 -37.98 -20.24 28.54
CA PHE A 71 -36.76 -19.53 28.91
C PHE A 71 -36.24 -20.06 30.24
N GLU A 72 -34.94 -20.32 30.32
CA GLU A 72 -34.27 -20.73 31.55
C GLU A 72 -33.08 -19.81 31.85
N MET A 73 -32.85 -19.56 33.14
CA MET A 73 -31.75 -18.73 33.60
C MET A 73 -30.66 -19.59 34.23
N PHE A 74 -29.45 -19.49 33.74
CA PHE A 74 -28.30 -20.21 34.25
C PHE A 74 -27.22 -19.26 34.81
N GLY A 75 -26.51 -19.72 35.86
CA GLY A 75 -25.41 -19.00 36.49
C GLY A 75 -25.81 -17.86 37.42
N GLU A 76 -24.83 -17.37 38.21
CA GLU A 76 -25.01 -16.26 39.15
C GLU A 76 -24.05 -15.11 38.87
N GLY A 77 -24.41 -13.91 39.28
CA GLY A 77 -23.57 -12.72 39.17
C GLY A 77 -23.22 -12.37 37.71
N ARG A 78 -21.94 -12.22 37.42
CA ARG A 78 -21.43 -11.86 36.07
C ARG A 78 -21.48 -12.99 35.05
N GLN A 79 -21.65 -14.24 35.50
CA GLN A 79 -21.77 -15.43 34.63
C GLN A 79 -23.21 -15.78 34.27
N ARG A 80 -24.17 -14.93 34.62
CA ARG A 80 -25.61 -15.14 34.40
C ARG A 80 -25.91 -15.08 32.89
N ARG A 81 -26.59 -16.12 32.37
CA ARG A 81 -27.04 -16.23 30.99
C ARG A 81 -28.50 -16.64 30.92
N LEU A 82 -29.21 -16.19 29.91
CA LEU A 82 -30.55 -16.62 29.56
C LEU A 82 -30.47 -17.61 28.40
N VAL A 83 -31.18 -18.72 28.48
CA VAL A 83 -31.30 -19.72 27.42
C VAL A 83 -32.78 -19.82 27.04
N GLY A 84 -33.09 -19.66 25.76
CA GLY A 84 -34.39 -19.90 25.19
C GLY A 84 -34.37 -21.20 24.38
N HIS A 85 -35.22 -22.18 24.71
CA HIS A 85 -35.32 -23.40 23.94
C HIS A 85 -36.22 -23.21 22.73
N PHE A 86 -35.64 -23.27 21.54
CA PHE A 86 -36.32 -22.97 20.29
C PHE A 86 -36.52 -24.27 19.47
N THR A 87 -37.72 -24.45 18.90
CA THR A 87 -38.05 -25.63 18.09
C THR A 87 -38.82 -25.25 16.81
N ASP A 88 -38.54 -25.97 15.77
CA ASP A 88 -39.29 -25.98 14.50
C ASP A 88 -40.14 -27.27 14.35
N GLY A 89 -40.15 -28.14 15.36
CA GLY A 89 -40.79 -29.46 15.32
C GLY A 89 -39.87 -30.58 14.86
N THR A 90 -38.73 -30.32 14.26
CA THR A 90 -37.75 -31.34 13.82
C THR A 90 -36.61 -31.54 14.81
N GLY A 91 -36.40 -30.56 15.73
CA GLY A 91 -35.39 -30.60 16.77
C GLY A 91 -35.52 -29.44 17.74
N VAL A 92 -34.52 -29.29 18.61
CA VAL A 92 -34.42 -28.15 19.57
C VAL A 92 -33.02 -27.57 19.49
N VAL A 93 -32.96 -26.21 19.48
CA VAL A 93 -31.72 -25.43 19.53
C VAL A 93 -31.79 -24.41 20.69
N ASP A 94 -30.68 -24.18 21.34
CA ASP A 94 -30.60 -23.25 22.45
C ASP A 94 -30.24 -21.86 21.97
N LEU A 95 -31.07 -20.86 22.22
CA LEU A 95 -30.79 -19.45 21.98
C LEU A 95 -30.20 -18.85 23.25
N VAL A 96 -28.96 -18.32 23.20
CA VAL A 96 -28.21 -17.94 24.41
C VAL A 96 -27.93 -16.44 24.43
N TRP A 97 -28.25 -15.78 25.54
CA TRP A 97 -27.94 -14.36 25.77
C TRP A 97 -27.14 -14.17 27.07
N PHE A 98 -26.10 -13.37 27.00
CA PHE A 98 -25.24 -13.00 28.12
C PHE A 98 -25.50 -11.57 28.62
N GLN A 99 -26.25 -10.75 27.86
CA GLN A 99 -26.56 -9.36 28.17
C GLN A 99 -28.02 -9.04 27.83
N GLY A 100 -28.56 -8.01 28.49
CA GLY A 100 -29.94 -7.56 28.22
C GLY A 100 -31.05 -8.51 28.65
N LEU A 101 -30.78 -9.45 29.58
CA LEU A 101 -31.65 -10.57 29.92
C LEU A 101 -33.09 -10.19 30.22
N LYS A 102 -33.32 -9.11 31.02
CA LYS A 102 -34.67 -8.62 31.33
C LYS A 102 -35.41 -8.03 30.12
N TYR A 103 -34.65 -7.44 29.17
CA TYR A 103 -35.23 -6.94 27.93
C TYR A 103 -35.70 -8.06 27.04
N ILE A 104 -34.90 -9.14 26.92
CA ILE A 104 -35.22 -10.31 26.08
C ILE A 104 -36.47 -11.00 26.56
N THR A 105 -36.59 -11.29 27.86
CA THR A 105 -37.80 -11.93 28.44
C THR A 105 -39.04 -11.05 28.38
N GLY A 106 -38.90 -9.73 28.35
CA GLY A 106 -39.98 -8.82 28.13
C GLY A 106 -40.45 -8.65 26.69
N LYS A 107 -39.52 -8.88 25.73
CA LYS A 107 -39.78 -8.67 24.32
C LYS A 107 -40.30 -9.93 23.60
N TYR A 108 -39.79 -11.12 23.94
CA TYR A 108 -40.14 -12.38 23.28
C TYR A 108 -40.95 -13.25 24.24
N LYS A 109 -42.02 -13.85 23.71
CA LYS A 109 -42.94 -14.70 24.48
C LYS A 109 -42.79 -16.15 24.10
N ALA A 110 -42.96 -17.04 25.05
CA ALA A 110 -43.05 -18.48 24.79
C ALA A 110 -44.27 -18.81 23.93
N ASN A 111 -44.14 -19.84 23.10
CA ASN A 111 -45.17 -20.37 22.18
C ASN A 111 -45.61 -19.42 21.05
N GLU A 112 -44.99 -18.25 20.88
CA GLU A 112 -45.15 -17.44 19.69
C GLU A 112 -44.11 -17.85 18.60
N GLU A 113 -44.49 -17.66 17.32
CA GLU A 113 -43.67 -18.03 16.19
C GLU A 113 -42.72 -16.92 15.80
N TYR A 114 -41.43 -17.26 15.69
CA TYR A 114 -40.35 -16.34 15.37
C TYR A 114 -39.48 -16.88 14.24
N ILE A 115 -38.77 -15.95 13.60
CA ILE A 115 -37.64 -16.24 12.73
C ILE A 115 -36.38 -15.90 13.52
N VAL A 116 -35.50 -16.87 13.64
CA VAL A 116 -34.23 -16.76 14.36
C VAL A 116 -33.11 -16.82 13.36
N PHE A 117 -32.21 -15.82 13.40
CA PHE A 117 -31.02 -15.78 12.57
C PHE A 117 -29.78 -15.67 13.45
N GLY A 118 -28.75 -16.50 13.16
CA GLY A 118 -27.48 -16.47 13.88
C GLY A 118 -26.49 -17.53 13.44
N LYS A 119 -25.33 -17.52 14.06
CA LYS A 119 -24.29 -18.53 13.81
C LYS A 119 -24.47 -19.70 14.78
N PRO A 120 -24.67 -20.93 14.29
CA PRO A 120 -24.75 -22.09 15.17
C PRO A 120 -23.35 -22.41 15.72
N THR A 121 -23.30 -22.91 16.94
CA THR A 121 -22.11 -23.42 17.60
C THR A 121 -22.49 -24.63 18.43
N VAL A 122 -21.55 -25.55 18.68
CA VAL A 122 -21.78 -26.70 19.56
C VAL A 122 -21.17 -26.43 20.92
N PHE A 123 -21.99 -26.54 21.96
CA PHE A 123 -21.55 -26.46 23.34
C PHE A 123 -22.22 -27.57 24.17
N ASN A 124 -21.43 -28.36 24.88
CA ASN A 124 -21.88 -29.52 25.64
C ASN A 124 -22.78 -30.50 24.83
N GLY A 125 -22.42 -30.72 23.56
CA GLY A 125 -23.15 -31.64 22.69
C GLY A 125 -24.50 -31.11 22.16
N ARG A 126 -24.85 -29.84 22.45
CA ARG A 126 -26.05 -29.20 21.92
C ARG A 126 -25.70 -28.07 20.97
N ILE A 127 -26.51 -27.90 19.96
CA ILE A 127 -26.42 -26.76 19.05
C ILE A 127 -27.03 -25.56 19.74
N ASN A 128 -26.30 -24.45 19.75
CA ASN A 128 -26.77 -23.18 20.29
C ASN A 128 -26.43 -22.00 19.37
N VAL A 129 -27.21 -20.95 19.48
CA VAL A 129 -27.02 -19.68 18.77
C VAL A 129 -26.90 -18.56 19.80
N ALA A 130 -25.71 -17.96 19.86
CA ALA A 130 -25.44 -16.87 20.80
C ALA A 130 -25.90 -15.53 20.24
N HIS A 131 -26.65 -14.76 21.04
CA HIS A 131 -27.18 -13.46 20.67
C HIS A 131 -27.86 -13.43 19.28
N PRO A 132 -28.84 -14.32 19.01
CA PRO A 132 -29.49 -14.34 17.72
C PRO A 132 -30.28 -13.07 17.44
N ASP A 133 -30.42 -12.72 16.17
CA ASP A 133 -31.46 -11.80 15.71
C ASP A 133 -32.80 -12.55 15.69
N ILE A 134 -33.83 -11.97 16.27
CA ILE A 134 -35.16 -12.60 16.32
C ILE A 134 -36.22 -11.61 15.85
N ASP A 135 -36.98 -12.00 14.84
CA ASP A 135 -38.08 -11.26 14.26
C ASP A 135 -39.40 -12.05 14.41
N PRO A 136 -40.56 -11.40 14.66
CA PRO A 136 -41.85 -12.07 14.64
C PRO A 136 -42.13 -12.69 13.27
N ALA A 137 -42.61 -13.94 13.23
CA ALA A 137 -42.86 -14.63 11.98
C ALA A 137 -43.92 -13.97 11.07
N GLN A 138 -44.76 -13.10 11.63
CA GLN A 138 -45.79 -12.34 10.91
C GLN A 138 -45.22 -11.14 10.13
N GLU A 139 -44.01 -10.69 10.44
CA GLU A 139 -43.30 -9.60 9.75
C GLU A 139 -42.44 -10.08 8.59
N LEU A 140 -42.73 -11.26 8.02
CA LEU A 140 -42.09 -11.79 6.81
C LEU A 140 -42.37 -10.85 5.62
N THR A 141 -41.56 -9.81 5.49
CA THR A 141 -41.50 -8.99 4.27
C THR A 141 -40.40 -9.50 3.36
N LEU A 142 -40.48 -9.20 2.07
CA LEU A 142 -39.42 -9.48 1.08
C LEU A 142 -38.03 -8.99 1.54
N SER A 143 -37.98 -8.10 2.52
CA SER A 143 -36.75 -7.57 3.14
C SER A 143 -36.10 -8.50 4.18
N THR A 144 -36.79 -9.54 4.64
CA THR A 144 -36.25 -10.55 5.55
C THR A 144 -35.82 -11.83 4.83
N MET A 145 -36.15 -11.96 3.54
CA MET A 145 -35.75 -13.05 2.68
C MET A 145 -34.87 -12.49 1.55
N GLY A 146 -33.55 -12.59 1.69
CA GLY A 146 -32.62 -12.12 0.67
C GLY A 146 -31.23 -11.79 1.25
N LEU A 147 -30.45 -11.07 0.47
CA LEU A 147 -29.12 -10.60 0.89
C LEU A 147 -29.27 -9.39 1.80
N GLN A 148 -29.07 -9.55 3.10
CA GLN A 148 -29.13 -8.48 4.07
C GLN A 148 -27.79 -7.73 4.12
N PRO A 149 -27.80 -6.39 3.95
CA PRO A 149 -26.61 -5.56 4.04
C PRO A 149 -26.16 -5.35 5.48
N TYR A 150 -24.85 -5.39 5.72
CA TYR A 150 -24.25 -5.04 7.00
C TYR A 150 -23.34 -3.81 6.83
N TYR A 151 -23.59 -2.80 7.69
CA TYR A 151 -22.83 -1.54 7.70
C TYR A 151 -21.84 -1.53 8.85
N ASN A 152 -20.68 -0.92 8.63
CA ASN A 152 -19.71 -0.69 9.69
C ASN A 152 -20.27 0.25 10.74
N THR A 153 -20.00 -0.05 12.00
CA THR A 153 -20.45 0.76 13.15
C THR A 153 -19.41 0.75 14.24
N THR A 154 -19.22 1.87 14.91
CA THR A 154 -18.31 1.96 16.05
C THR A 154 -18.96 1.44 17.33
N GLU A 155 -18.16 1.11 18.35
CA GLU A 155 -18.67 0.68 19.65
C GLU A 155 -19.59 1.74 20.31
N LYS A 156 -19.28 3.01 20.06
CA LYS A 156 -20.11 4.11 20.57
C LYS A 156 -21.48 4.15 19.88
N MET A 157 -21.53 3.90 18.57
CA MET A 157 -22.78 3.81 17.82
C MET A 157 -23.63 2.65 18.32
N LYS A 158 -23.04 1.48 18.56
CA LYS A 158 -23.75 0.32 19.11
C LYS A 158 -24.38 0.63 20.49
N ARG A 159 -23.66 1.33 21.38
CA ARG A 159 -24.17 1.76 22.71
C ARG A 159 -25.34 2.73 22.61
N THR A 160 -25.46 3.48 21.52
CA THR A 160 -26.56 4.45 21.30
C THR A 160 -27.64 3.91 20.38
N SER A 161 -27.71 2.58 20.21
CA SER A 161 -28.68 1.90 19.34
C SER A 161 -28.61 2.31 17.86
N LEU A 162 -27.46 2.82 17.40
CA LEU A 162 -27.14 3.08 16.00
C LEU A 162 -26.29 1.91 15.43
N ASN A 163 -26.82 0.70 15.50
CA ASN A 163 -26.19 -0.49 14.92
C ASN A 163 -26.47 -0.61 13.41
N SER A 164 -25.93 -1.66 12.77
CA SER A 164 -26.12 -1.91 11.34
C SER A 164 -27.57 -1.97 10.90
N HIS A 165 -28.46 -2.57 11.70
CA HIS A 165 -29.90 -2.63 11.42
C HIS A 165 -30.56 -1.25 11.47
N ALA A 166 -30.14 -0.38 12.42
CA ALA A 166 -30.61 1.00 12.45
C ALA A 166 -30.18 1.78 11.20
N LEU A 167 -28.94 1.59 10.72
CA LEU A 167 -28.47 2.19 9.46
C LEU A 167 -29.26 1.67 8.25
N GLU A 168 -29.55 0.37 8.19
CA GLU A 168 -30.41 -0.20 7.16
C GLU A 168 -31.79 0.47 7.13
N LYS A 169 -32.39 0.67 8.31
CA LYS A 169 -33.69 1.37 8.44
C LYS A 169 -33.60 2.84 7.98
N LEU A 170 -32.52 3.54 8.32
CA LEU A 170 -32.29 4.90 7.83
C LEU A 170 -32.14 4.92 6.31
N MET A 171 -31.47 3.92 5.73
CA MET A 171 -31.34 3.77 4.28
C MET A 171 -32.69 3.51 3.61
N LYS A 172 -33.56 2.68 4.20
CA LYS A 172 -34.95 2.49 3.72
C LYS A 172 -35.74 3.80 3.72
N ASN A 173 -35.64 4.58 4.81
CA ASN A 173 -36.30 5.88 4.92
C ASN A 173 -35.75 6.87 3.85
N LEU A 174 -34.43 6.82 3.58
CA LEU A 174 -33.82 7.64 2.55
C LEU A 174 -34.39 7.31 1.16
N PHE A 175 -34.41 6.02 0.77
CA PHE A 175 -34.96 5.62 -0.52
C PHE A 175 -36.46 5.87 -0.66
N GLN A 176 -37.24 5.76 0.42
CA GLN A 176 -38.66 6.18 0.44
C GLN A 176 -38.84 7.67 0.22
N ALA A 177 -37.97 8.50 0.82
CA ALA A 177 -37.99 9.94 0.59
C ALA A 177 -37.60 10.32 -0.84
N LEU A 178 -36.84 9.45 -1.52
CA LEU A 178 -36.31 9.65 -2.88
C LEU A 178 -37.11 8.92 -3.97
N GLN A 179 -38.23 8.25 -3.64
CA GLN A 179 -39.01 7.39 -4.54
C GLN A 179 -39.45 8.01 -5.87
N LYS A 180 -39.43 9.33 -5.98
CA LYS A 180 -39.87 10.06 -7.20
C LYS A 180 -38.73 10.73 -7.95
N GLU A 181 -37.50 10.60 -7.49
CA GLU A 181 -36.34 11.27 -8.06
C GLU A 181 -35.38 10.23 -8.62
N SER A 182 -35.10 10.30 -9.93
CA SER A 182 -33.98 9.56 -10.52
C SER A 182 -32.70 10.30 -10.20
N PHE A 183 -31.67 9.56 -9.81
CA PHE A 183 -30.32 10.13 -9.66
C PHE A 183 -29.79 10.51 -11.04
N GLU A 184 -29.17 11.68 -11.13
CA GLU A 184 -28.49 12.06 -12.36
C GLU A 184 -27.36 11.07 -12.64
N GLU A 185 -27.34 10.57 -13.87
CA GLU A 185 -26.29 9.69 -14.33
C GLU A 185 -24.97 10.46 -14.36
N THR A 186 -23.89 9.77 -14.07
CA THR A 186 -22.53 10.34 -13.97
C THR A 186 -21.65 9.92 -15.14
N LEU A 187 -22.05 8.90 -15.90
CA LEU A 187 -21.35 8.40 -17.07
C LEU A 187 -22.17 8.66 -18.33
N SER A 188 -21.49 8.80 -19.49
CA SER A 188 -22.20 8.98 -20.75
C SER A 188 -23.00 7.74 -21.15
N PRO A 189 -24.15 7.90 -21.84
CA PRO A 189 -24.94 6.77 -22.32
C PRO A 189 -24.14 5.82 -23.21
N SER A 190 -23.23 6.37 -24.02
CA SER A 190 -22.34 5.58 -24.89
C SER A 190 -21.39 4.69 -24.06
N LEU A 191 -20.85 5.21 -22.98
CA LEU A 191 -19.95 4.46 -22.10
C LEU A 191 -20.70 3.37 -21.32
N ILE A 192 -21.91 3.67 -20.84
CA ILE A 192 -22.78 2.70 -20.17
C ILE A 192 -23.12 1.54 -21.11
N ALA A 193 -23.53 1.85 -22.34
CA ALA A 193 -23.89 0.84 -23.33
C ALA A 193 -22.68 -0.01 -23.76
N ALA A 194 -21.54 0.64 -24.08
CA ALA A 194 -20.33 -0.05 -24.54
C ALA A 194 -19.77 -1.05 -23.50
N HIS A 195 -19.91 -0.74 -22.21
CA HIS A 195 -19.39 -1.55 -21.13
C HIS A 195 -20.47 -2.32 -20.34
N GLN A 196 -21.71 -2.33 -20.83
CA GLN A 196 -22.87 -3.02 -20.26
C GLN A 196 -23.05 -2.71 -18.75
N LEU A 197 -22.87 -1.44 -18.40
CA LEU A 197 -22.96 -0.99 -17.01
C LEU A 197 -24.42 -0.83 -16.58
N MET A 198 -24.70 -1.13 -15.32
CA MET A 198 -25.97 -0.87 -14.70
C MET A 198 -26.19 0.65 -14.57
N PRO A 199 -27.40 1.19 -14.79
CA PRO A 199 -27.70 2.60 -14.48
C PRO A 199 -27.42 2.96 -13.02
N LEU A 200 -27.00 4.20 -12.75
CA LEU A 200 -26.60 4.63 -11.41
C LEU A 200 -27.70 4.42 -10.37
N THR A 201 -28.95 4.77 -10.70
CA THR A 201 -30.10 4.60 -9.80
C THR A 201 -30.28 3.15 -9.39
N ASP A 202 -30.22 2.20 -10.34
CA ASP A 202 -30.36 0.77 -10.08
C ASP A 202 -29.17 0.24 -9.28
N ALA A 203 -27.96 0.73 -9.57
CA ALA A 203 -26.76 0.35 -8.85
C ALA A 203 -26.81 0.80 -7.38
N LEU A 204 -27.20 2.03 -7.11
CA LEU A 204 -27.38 2.57 -5.76
C LEU A 204 -28.49 1.85 -4.99
N TYR A 205 -29.58 1.44 -5.69
CA TYR A 205 -30.60 0.65 -5.03
C TYR A 205 -30.10 -0.75 -4.68
N ASN A 206 -29.52 -1.48 -5.65
CA ASN A 206 -29.09 -2.85 -5.47
C ASN A 206 -27.85 -3.02 -4.58
N ILE A 207 -27.04 -1.99 -4.35
CA ILE A 207 -25.95 -2.06 -3.37
C ILE A 207 -26.50 -2.03 -1.94
N HIS A 208 -27.63 -1.37 -1.67
CA HIS A 208 -28.25 -1.29 -0.35
C HIS A 208 -29.34 -2.37 -0.15
N PHE A 209 -30.08 -2.68 -1.19
CA PHE A 209 -31.20 -3.64 -1.17
C PHE A 209 -31.11 -4.61 -2.35
N PRO A 210 -30.10 -5.50 -2.36
CA PRO A 210 -29.90 -6.41 -3.47
C PRO A 210 -31.04 -7.42 -3.58
N GLN A 211 -31.66 -7.50 -4.73
CA GLN A 211 -32.74 -8.47 -5.00
C GLN A 211 -32.18 -9.90 -5.17
N ASN A 212 -30.99 -10.02 -5.72
CA ASN A 212 -30.29 -11.28 -5.89
C ASN A 212 -28.75 -11.05 -5.98
N PRO A 213 -27.92 -12.12 -5.88
CA PRO A 213 -26.45 -12.01 -5.94
C PRO A 213 -25.93 -11.48 -7.28
N GLU A 214 -26.64 -11.71 -8.40
CA GLU A 214 -26.22 -11.22 -9.71
C GLU A 214 -26.34 -9.70 -9.82
N LEU A 215 -27.50 -9.15 -9.43
CA LEU A 215 -27.74 -7.72 -9.41
C LEU A 215 -26.79 -6.99 -8.45
N LEU A 216 -26.50 -7.62 -7.30
CA LEU A 216 -25.50 -7.10 -6.38
C LEU A 216 -24.12 -7.00 -7.05
N ARG A 217 -23.67 -8.05 -7.75
CA ARG A 217 -22.39 -8.01 -8.46
C ARG A 217 -22.35 -6.95 -9.55
N LYS A 218 -23.43 -6.78 -10.31
CA LYS A 218 -23.56 -5.73 -11.34
C LYS A 218 -23.51 -4.32 -10.71
N ALA A 219 -24.19 -4.13 -9.58
CA ALA A 219 -24.18 -2.87 -8.84
C ALA A 219 -22.76 -2.55 -8.29
N GLN A 220 -22.10 -3.52 -7.65
CA GLN A 220 -20.72 -3.38 -7.19
C GLN A 220 -19.77 -3.05 -8.33
N TYR A 221 -19.87 -3.77 -9.45
CA TYR A 221 -19.05 -3.52 -10.63
C TYR A 221 -19.24 -2.09 -11.18
N ARG A 222 -20.51 -1.64 -11.32
CA ARG A 222 -20.83 -0.28 -11.77
C ARG A 222 -20.23 0.81 -10.88
N LEU A 223 -20.37 0.68 -9.57
CA LEU A 223 -19.88 1.67 -8.62
C LEU A 223 -18.35 1.68 -8.53
N LYS A 224 -17.72 0.51 -8.54
CA LYS A 224 -16.26 0.39 -8.61
C LYS A 224 -15.68 0.94 -9.91
N PHE A 225 -16.33 0.64 -11.03
CA PHE A 225 -15.94 1.17 -12.34
C PHE A 225 -15.96 2.70 -12.32
N GLU A 226 -17.04 3.32 -11.86
CA GLU A 226 -17.18 4.76 -11.78
C GLU A 226 -16.10 5.39 -10.92
N GLU A 227 -15.91 4.87 -9.71
CA GLU A 227 -14.95 5.40 -8.75
C GLU A 227 -13.53 5.36 -9.31
N LEU A 228 -13.09 4.22 -9.83
CA LEU A 228 -11.77 4.04 -10.41
C LEU A 228 -11.60 4.82 -11.72
N PHE A 229 -12.64 4.93 -12.55
CA PHE A 229 -12.62 5.69 -13.79
C PHE A 229 -12.35 7.18 -13.53
N TYR A 230 -13.07 7.80 -12.59
CA TYR A 230 -12.86 9.21 -12.26
C TYR A 230 -11.51 9.48 -11.61
N VAL A 231 -11.01 8.55 -10.80
CA VAL A 231 -9.64 8.62 -10.26
C VAL A 231 -8.63 8.65 -11.40
N GLN A 232 -8.71 7.68 -12.34
CA GLN A 232 -7.78 7.61 -13.46
C GLN A 232 -7.93 8.79 -14.42
N LEU A 233 -9.14 9.18 -14.75
CA LEU A 233 -9.41 10.31 -15.62
C LEU A 233 -8.83 11.63 -15.07
N ASN A 234 -8.94 11.84 -13.75
CA ASN A 234 -8.38 13.01 -13.10
C ASN A 234 -6.84 13.02 -13.16
N ILE A 235 -6.21 11.89 -12.85
CA ILE A 235 -4.75 11.72 -12.89
C ILE A 235 -4.22 11.94 -14.32
N LEU A 236 -4.81 11.27 -15.30
CA LEU A 236 -4.37 11.34 -16.70
C LEU A 236 -4.56 12.74 -17.28
N ARG A 237 -5.67 13.40 -16.97
CA ARG A 237 -5.92 14.78 -17.39
C ARG A 237 -4.88 15.73 -16.82
N TYR A 238 -4.59 15.64 -15.52
CA TYR A 238 -3.55 16.45 -14.88
C TYR A 238 -2.19 16.24 -15.54
N THR A 239 -1.82 14.97 -15.79
CA THR A 239 -0.57 14.62 -16.48
C THR A 239 -0.51 15.22 -17.88
N LYS A 240 -1.63 15.17 -18.64
CA LYS A 240 -1.72 15.73 -20.00
C LYS A 240 -1.64 17.25 -19.98
N GLU A 241 -2.36 17.93 -19.08
CA GLU A 241 -2.30 19.38 -18.88
C GLU A 241 -0.87 19.83 -18.54
N ARG A 242 -0.16 19.12 -17.65
CA ARG A 242 1.22 19.40 -17.28
C ARG A 242 2.17 19.21 -18.47
N ARG A 243 2.06 18.10 -19.20
CA ARG A 243 2.87 17.82 -20.39
C ARG A 243 2.72 18.89 -21.47
N ASN A 244 1.54 19.45 -21.62
CA ASN A 244 1.26 20.52 -22.60
C ASN A 244 1.76 21.89 -22.12
N LYS A 245 1.78 22.14 -20.82
CA LYS A 245 2.21 23.42 -20.23
C LYS A 245 3.73 23.62 -20.27
N PHE A 246 4.49 22.53 -20.10
CA PHE A 246 5.94 22.60 -20.02
C PHE A 246 6.58 21.87 -21.22
N ARG A 247 7.23 22.67 -22.08
CA ARG A 247 8.14 22.12 -23.11
C ARG A 247 9.39 21.59 -22.41
N GLY A 248 9.68 20.28 -22.58
CA GLY A 248 10.88 19.65 -22.05
C GLY A 248 12.14 20.04 -22.85
N LEU A 249 13.27 19.72 -22.25
CA LEU A 249 14.53 19.68 -22.97
C LEU A 249 14.49 18.53 -24.00
N VAL A 250 15.23 18.69 -25.11
CA VAL A 250 15.30 17.63 -26.13
C VAL A 250 16.74 17.09 -26.17
N PHE A 251 16.90 15.81 -25.89
CA PHE A 251 18.17 15.11 -26.00
C PHE A 251 18.18 14.29 -27.31
N GLU A 252 18.70 14.87 -28.38
CA GLU A 252 18.68 14.28 -29.69
C GLU A 252 19.79 13.23 -29.89
N ARG A 253 20.92 13.44 -29.21
CA ARG A 253 22.13 12.65 -29.44
C ARG A 253 22.34 11.57 -28.40
N VAL A 254 22.82 10.41 -28.87
CA VAL A 254 23.59 9.46 -28.09
C VAL A 254 24.99 9.57 -28.64
N GLY A 255 25.85 10.30 -27.93
CA GLY A 255 27.14 10.73 -28.44
C GLY A 255 28.30 9.87 -28.01
N GLU A 256 29.49 10.48 -27.99
CA GLU A 256 30.72 9.79 -27.72
C GLU A 256 30.88 9.32 -26.27
N ILE A 257 30.40 10.12 -25.30
CA ILE A 257 30.50 9.76 -23.87
C ILE A 257 29.74 8.47 -23.58
N PHE A 258 28.49 8.39 -24.03
CA PHE A 258 27.68 7.20 -23.85
C PHE A 258 28.27 5.98 -24.59
N ASN A 259 28.65 6.16 -25.86
CA ASN A 259 29.15 5.07 -26.67
C ASN A 259 30.50 4.51 -26.17
N THR A 260 31.41 5.38 -25.73
CA THR A 260 32.67 4.99 -25.09
C THR A 260 32.42 4.22 -23.79
N PHE A 261 31.51 4.69 -22.97
CA PHE A 261 31.14 3.98 -21.75
C PHE A 261 30.56 2.59 -22.08
N TYR A 262 29.63 2.53 -23.03
CA TYR A 262 28.99 1.27 -23.44
C TYR A 262 29.98 0.27 -24.01
N ALA A 263 30.96 0.70 -24.79
CA ALA A 263 31.90 -0.17 -25.42
C ALA A 263 33.06 -0.66 -24.53
N HIS A 264 33.51 0.21 -23.58
CA HIS A 264 34.78 -0.01 -22.88
C HIS A 264 34.72 0.02 -21.37
N HIS A 265 33.66 0.60 -20.76
CA HIS A 265 33.57 0.80 -19.32
C HIS A 265 32.41 0.07 -18.65
N LEU A 266 31.56 -0.65 -19.41
CA LEU A 266 30.52 -1.44 -18.83
C LEU A 266 31.11 -2.58 -17.97
N PRO A 267 30.70 -2.66 -16.67
CA PRO A 267 31.27 -3.70 -15.80
C PRO A 267 30.74 -5.11 -16.11
N PHE A 268 29.61 -5.20 -16.82
CA PHE A 268 28.95 -6.46 -17.24
C PHE A 268 27.96 -6.19 -18.37
N GLN A 269 27.54 -7.25 -19.07
CA GLN A 269 26.51 -7.11 -20.10
C GLN A 269 25.17 -6.71 -19.53
N LEU A 270 24.49 -5.77 -20.19
CA LEU A 270 23.17 -5.35 -19.81
C LEU A 270 22.14 -6.45 -20.06
N THR A 271 21.20 -6.61 -19.11
CA THR A 271 20.04 -7.49 -19.29
C THR A 271 19.09 -6.95 -20.36
N GLY A 272 18.17 -7.80 -20.83
CA GLY A 272 17.10 -7.39 -21.76
C GLY A 272 16.24 -6.27 -21.18
N ALA A 273 15.88 -6.38 -19.92
CA ALA A 273 15.09 -5.38 -19.19
C ALA A 273 15.82 -4.04 -19.08
N GLN A 274 17.10 -4.02 -18.73
CA GLN A 274 17.89 -2.79 -18.65
C GLN A 274 17.99 -2.09 -20.02
N LYS A 275 18.23 -2.85 -21.10
CA LYS A 275 18.24 -2.30 -22.48
C LYS A 275 16.89 -1.72 -22.88
N ARG A 276 15.79 -2.39 -22.54
CA ARG A 276 14.42 -1.92 -22.79
C ARG A 276 14.17 -0.57 -22.10
N VAL A 277 14.47 -0.51 -20.81
CA VAL A 277 14.25 0.68 -20.00
C VAL A 277 15.08 1.88 -20.48
N ILE A 278 16.35 1.68 -20.83
CA ILE A 278 17.19 2.76 -21.39
C ILE A 278 16.60 3.30 -22.71
N LYS A 279 16.05 2.40 -23.57
CA LYS A 279 15.38 2.82 -24.80
C LYS A 279 14.10 3.62 -24.52
N GLU A 280 13.33 3.26 -23.50
CA GLU A 280 12.14 4.02 -23.07
C GLU A 280 12.54 5.42 -22.64
N MET A 281 13.54 5.56 -21.75
CA MET A 281 14.05 6.86 -21.27
C MET A 281 14.59 7.72 -22.40
N ARG A 282 15.37 7.13 -23.33
CA ARG A 282 15.87 7.84 -24.50
C ARG A 282 14.74 8.38 -25.38
N ARG A 283 13.69 7.59 -25.60
CA ARG A 283 12.51 8.04 -26.37
C ARG A 283 11.85 9.23 -25.72
N ASP A 284 11.66 9.18 -24.39
CA ASP A 284 11.02 10.27 -23.65
C ASP A 284 11.85 11.55 -23.71
N MET A 285 13.16 11.47 -23.43
CA MET A 285 14.06 12.62 -23.46
C MET A 285 14.20 13.25 -24.86
N GLY A 286 14.00 12.45 -25.91
CA GLY A 286 14.00 12.94 -27.31
C GLY A 286 12.66 13.50 -27.79
N SER A 287 11.59 13.36 -27.00
CA SER A 287 10.21 13.69 -27.42
C SER A 287 9.84 15.17 -27.39
N GLY A 288 10.68 16.05 -26.84
CA GLY A 288 10.37 17.46 -26.58
C GLY A 288 9.44 17.69 -25.40
N ARG A 289 9.15 16.64 -24.64
CA ARG A 289 8.36 16.68 -23.40
C ARG A 289 9.27 16.39 -22.20
N GLN A 290 8.95 16.93 -21.03
CA GLN A 290 9.67 16.57 -19.81
C GLN A 290 9.47 15.07 -19.51
N MET A 291 10.55 14.29 -19.49
CA MET A 291 10.50 12.95 -18.93
C MET A 291 10.28 13.03 -17.41
N ASN A 292 9.30 12.32 -16.91
CA ASN A 292 9.05 12.15 -15.49
C ASN A 292 8.72 10.68 -15.26
N ARG A 293 9.75 9.90 -14.86
CA ARG A 293 9.68 8.43 -14.90
C ARG A 293 10.10 7.79 -13.59
N LEU A 294 9.34 6.79 -13.18
CA LEU A 294 9.66 5.92 -12.05
C LEU A 294 10.34 4.65 -12.55
N LEU A 295 11.58 4.44 -12.15
CA LEU A 295 12.35 3.24 -12.37
C LEU A 295 12.22 2.31 -11.18
N GLN A 296 11.52 1.21 -11.36
CA GLN A 296 11.36 0.17 -10.36
C GLN A 296 12.25 -1.04 -10.69
N GLY A 297 12.71 -1.70 -9.66
CA GLY A 297 13.44 -2.94 -9.80
C GLY A 297 13.92 -3.40 -8.43
N ASP A 298 14.09 -4.67 -8.30
CA ASP A 298 14.54 -5.27 -7.04
C ASP A 298 15.93 -4.77 -6.62
N VAL A 299 16.30 -5.01 -5.37
CA VAL A 299 17.64 -4.67 -4.86
C VAL A 299 18.69 -5.40 -5.71
N GLY A 300 19.65 -4.63 -6.26
CA GLY A 300 20.70 -5.17 -7.12
C GLY A 300 20.30 -5.47 -8.57
N SER A 301 19.15 -5.02 -9.05
CA SER A 301 18.75 -5.12 -10.48
C SER A 301 19.54 -4.19 -11.42
N GLY A 302 20.43 -3.36 -10.88
CA GLY A 302 21.29 -2.47 -11.67
C GLY A 302 20.67 -1.10 -11.98
N LYS A 303 19.71 -0.61 -11.21
CA LYS A 303 19.08 0.71 -11.35
C LYS A 303 20.10 1.85 -11.45
N THR A 304 21.14 1.83 -10.60
CA THR A 304 22.20 2.84 -10.60
C THR A 304 22.96 2.91 -11.93
N LEU A 305 23.21 1.75 -12.57
CA LEU A 305 23.85 1.71 -13.88
C LEU A 305 22.95 2.29 -14.98
N VAL A 306 21.66 1.96 -14.96
CA VAL A 306 20.66 2.54 -15.87
C VAL A 306 20.58 4.05 -15.71
N ALA A 307 20.55 4.54 -14.45
CA ALA A 307 20.56 5.96 -14.15
C ALA A 307 21.84 6.62 -14.66
N LEU A 308 23.02 6.04 -14.44
CA LEU A 308 24.29 6.54 -14.97
C LEU A 308 24.24 6.66 -16.49
N MET A 309 23.82 5.61 -17.20
CA MET A 309 23.72 5.65 -18.67
C MET A 309 22.76 6.74 -19.16
N THR A 310 21.68 6.99 -18.42
CA THR A 310 20.74 8.08 -18.71
C THR A 310 21.38 9.46 -18.47
N MET A 311 22.20 9.59 -17.42
CA MET A 311 23.00 10.81 -17.17
C MET A 311 24.03 11.05 -18.29
N LEU A 312 24.68 10.01 -18.80
CA LEU A 312 25.65 10.15 -19.91
C LEU A 312 24.97 10.65 -21.19
N ILE A 313 23.72 10.27 -21.46
CA ILE A 313 22.93 10.85 -22.57
C ILE A 313 22.73 12.37 -22.34
N ALA A 314 22.44 12.81 -21.11
CA ALA A 314 22.32 14.23 -20.82
C ALA A 314 23.64 14.98 -21.09
N LEU A 315 24.78 14.40 -20.68
CA LEU A 315 26.10 14.98 -20.93
C LEU A 315 26.42 15.08 -22.44
N ASP A 316 26.09 14.08 -23.23
CA ASP A 316 26.26 14.08 -24.69
C ASP A 316 25.46 15.21 -25.39
N ASN A 317 24.41 15.72 -24.74
CA ASN A 317 23.60 16.84 -25.19
C ASN A 317 23.97 18.20 -24.56
N GLY A 318 25.12 18.26 -23.84
CA GLY A 318 25.64 19.48 -23.25
C GLY A 318 24.96 19.92 -21.94
N PHE A 319 24.24 19.01 -21.28
CA PHE A 319 23.57 19.26 -20.01
C PHE A 319 24.30 18.58 -18.84
N GLN A 320 24.17 19.20 -17.67
CA GLN A 320 24.62 18.61 -16.41
C GLN A 320 23.54 17.66 -15.85
N ALA A 321 23.97 16.71 -15.02
CA ALA A 321 23.09 15.81 -14.29
C ALA A 321 23.28 15.93 -12.77
N CYS A 322 22.17 15.72 -12.04
CA CYS A 322 22.17 15.70 -10.58
C CYS A 322 21.59 14.37 -10.09
N MET A 323 22.24 13.74 -9.09
CA MET A 323 21.72 12.55 -8.41
C MET A 323 21.53 12.85 -6.92
N MET A 324 20.33 12.64 -6.43
CA MET A 324 19.96 12.81 -5.03
C MET A 324 19.78 11.48 -4.33
N ALA A 325 20.37 11.36 -3.15
CA ALA A 325 20.20 10.23 -2.25
C ALA A 325 19.66 10.68 -0.88
N PRO A 326 18.87 9.87 -0.17
CA PRO A 326 18.24 10.25 1.09
C PRO A 326 19.23 10.40 2.26
N THR A 327 20.37 9.73 2.18
CA THR A 327 21.41 9.74 3.23
C THR A 327 22.79 10.01 2.66
N GLU A 328 23.68 10.51 3.51
CA GLU A 328 25.06 10.78 3.14
C GLU A 328 25.83 9.51 2.75
N ILE A 329 25.58 8.41 3.45
CA ILE A 329 26.18 7.11 3.16
C ILE A 329 25.82 6.66 1.73
N LEU A 330 24.54 6.75 1.37
CA LEU A 330 24.10 6.40 0.01
C LEU A 330 24.66 7.33 -1.06
N ALA A 331 24.70 8.65 -0.77
CA ALA A 331 25.30 9.62 -1.69
C ALA A 331 26.77 9.30 -1.93
N THR A 332 27.52 8.98 -0.88
CA THR A 332 28.94 8.58 -0.96
C THR A 332 29.11 7.30 -1.75
N GLN A 333 28.27 6.29 -1.51
CA GLN A 333 28.34 5.01 -2.29
C GLN A 333 28.03 5.21 -3.77
N HIS A 334 27.03 6.02 -4.10
CA HIS A 334 26.75 6.37 -5.50
C HIS A 334 27.92 7.10 -6.13
N TYR A 335 28.50 8.07 -5.41
CA TYR A 335 29.67 8.82 -5.86
C TYR A 335 30.86 7.91 -6.15
N GLU A 336 31.23 7.03 -5.24
CA GLU A 336 32.35 6.11 -5.40
C GLU A 336 32.09 5.11 -6.54
N THR A 337 30.88 4.57 -6.63
CA THR A 337 30.49 3.64 -7.67
C THR A 337 30.56 4.29 -9.06
N ILE A 338 29.95 5.46 -9.20
CA ILE A 338 29.91 6.19 -10.48
C ILE A 338 31.31 6.64 -10.89
N ARG A 339 32.09 7.18 -9.94
CA ARG A 339 33.48 7.57 -10.18
C ARG A 339 34.34 6.39 -10.66
N ARG A 340 34.16 5.20 -10.06
CA ARG A 340 34.87 4.00 -10.47
C ARG A 340 34.49 3.57 -11.89
N PHE A 341 33.20 3.62 -12.23
CA PHE A 341 32.74 3.28 -13.58
C PHE A 341 33.24 4.26 -14.65
N LEU A 342 33.38 5.53 -14.31
CA LEU A 342 33.82 6.58 -15.22
C LEU A 342 35.34 6.81 -15.17
N ASN A 343 36.10 5.94 -14.49
CA ASN A 343 37.56 6.10 -14.41
C ASN A 343 38.19 6.07 -15.81
N GLY A 344 38.99 7.10 -16.12
CA GLY A 344 39.61 7.28 -17.44
C GLY A 344 38.72 7.99 -18.48
N MET A 345 37.50 8.37 -18.13
CA MET A 345 36.62 9.16 -19.01
C MET A 345 36.71 10.69 -18.65
N PRO A 346 36.49 11.59 -19.61
CA PRO A 346 36.53 13.03 -19.39
C PRO A 346 35.24 13.54 -18.73
N VAL A 347 34.80 12.88 -17.66
CA VAL A 347 33.58 13.21 -16.93
C VAL A 347 33.94 13.50 -15.47
N ARG A 348 33.69 14.71 -15.02
CA ARG A 348 33.93 15.10 -13.64
C ARG A 348 32.67 14.92 -12.79
N VAL A 349 32.82 14.15 -11.73
CA VAL A 349 31.78 13.86 -10.73
C VAL A 349 32.19 14.45 -9.40
N GLU A 350 31.27 15.15 -8.72
CA GLU A 350 31.51 15.74 -7.39
C GLU A 350 30.42 15.30 -6.40
N LEU A 351 30.81 15.24 -5.10
CA LEU A 351 29.93 14.91 -4.00
C LEU A 351 29.65 16.15 -3.15
N LEU A 352 28.36 16.46 -2.93
CA LEU A 352 27.90 17.57 -2.10
C LEU A 352 26.96 17.08 -1.00
N THR A 353 27.46 17.03 0.23
CA THR A 353 26.71 16.65 1.43
C THR A 353 26.81 17.76 2.49
N GLY A 354 26.07 17.63 3.59
CA GLY A 354 26.14 18.57 4.71
C GLY A 354 27.53 18.70 5.34
N ASN A 355 28.38 17.68 5.18
CA ASN A 355 29.76 17.67 5.72
C ASN A 355 30.77 18.37 4.81
N VAL A 356 30.43 18.68 3.57
CA VAL A 356 31.30 19.43 2.65
C VAL A 356 31.17 20.91 2.93
N LYS A 357 32.24 21.53 3.51
CA LYS A 357 32.25 22.92 3.97
C LYS A 357 33.46 23.68 3.42
N GLY A 358 33.44 24.99 3.61
CA GLY A 358 34.56 25.91 3.31
C GLY A 358 35.01 25.89 1.85
N LYS A 359 36.28 26.04 1.60
CA LYS A 359 36.90 26.19 0.25
C LYS A 359 36.49 25.06 -0.72
N ARG A 360 36.35 23.82 -0.23
CA ARG A 360 35.95 22.70 -1.09
C ARG A 360 34.51 22.88 -1.62
N ARG A 361 33.60 23.32 -0.74
CA ARG A 361 32.21 23.63 -1.14
C ARG A 361 32.18 24.78 -2.16
N GLU A 362 32.90 25.86 -1.87
CA GLU A 362 32.97 27.02 -2.78
C GLU A 362 33.50 26.62 -4.16
N THR A 363 34.57 25.81 -4.21
CA THR A 363 35.10 25.30 -5.47
C THR A 363 34.08 24.48 -6.25
N ILE A 364 33.38 23.53 -5.60
CA ILE A 364 32.33 22.71 -6.24
C ILE A 364 31.23 23.61 -6.79
N LEU A 365 30.73 24.58 -6.01
CA LEU A 365 29.66 25.48 -6.44
C LEU A 365 30.08 26.37 -7.62
N ARG A 366 31.29 26.88 -7.61
CA ARG A 366 31.84 27.69 -8.72
C ARG A 366 31.96 26.83 -9.99
N ASP A 367 32.58 25.64 -9.88
CA ASP A 367 32.82 24.76 -11.03
C ASP A 367 31.52 24.13 -11.57
N LEU A 368 30.47 24.01 -10.72
CA LEU A 368 29.12 23.63 -11.14
C LEU A 368 28.49 24.76 -11.98
N LEU A 369 28.63 26.00 -11.57
CA LEU A 369 28.11 27.16 -12.29
C LEU A 369 28.82 27.42 -13.63
N THR A 370 30.13 27.10 -13.74
CA THR A 370 30.88 27.19 -15.01
C THR A 370 30.62 25.98 -15.95
N GLY A 371 30.07 24.91 -15.46
CA GLY A 371 29.83 23.68 -16.21
C GLY A 371 30.96 22.65 -16.17
N ASP A 372 32.04 22.94 -15.42
CA ASP A 372 33.19 22.01 -15.27
C ASP A 372 32.83 20.78 -14.45
N VAL A 373 31.82 20.83 -13.57
CA VAL A 373 31.25 19.69 -12.90
C VAL A 373 30.10 19.17 -13.75
N HIS A 374 30.23 17.95 -14.25
CA HIS A 374 29.25 17.31 -15.15
C HIS A 374 28.14 16.59 -14.40
N ILE A 375 28.47 15.89 -13.31
CA ILE A 375 27.53 15.15 -12.47
C ILE A 375 27.73 15.58 -11.02
N LEU A 376 26.66 16.07 -10.38
CA LEU A 376 26.64 16.36 -8.95
C LEU A 376 25.84 15.30 -8.23
N ILE A 377 26.44 14.65 -7.22
CA ILE A 377 25.78 13.67 -6.36
C ILE A 377 25.71 14.24 -4.96
N GLY A 378 24.57 14.07 -4.28
CA GLY A 378 24.47 14.55 -2.91
C GLY A 378 23.15 14.21 -2.23
N THR A 379 22.97 14.81 -1.05
CA THR A 379 21.74 14.73 -0.26
C THR A 379 20.85 15.94 -0.53
N HIS A 380 19.97 16.29 0.41
CA HIS A 380 19.18 17.52 0.34
C HIS A 380 20.03 18.81 0.15
N ALA A 381 21.34 18.76 0.41
CA ALA A 381 22.24 19.87 0.16
C ALA A 381 22.25 20.34 -1.31
N VAL A 382 21.94 19.47 -2.27
CA VAL A 382 21.87 19.84 -3.70
C VAL A 382 20.66 20.69 -4.06
N ILE A 383 19.64 20.75 -3.18
CA ILE A 383 18.40 21.54 -3.37
C ILE A 383 18.57 22.97 -2.83
N GLU A 384 19.58 23.24 -2.01
CA GLU A 384 19.79 24.55 -1.43
C GLU A 384 19.87 25.66 -2.49
N ASP A 385 19.36 26.84 -2.18
CA ASP A 385 19.26 27.95 -3.13
C ASP A 385 20.65 28.44 -3.61
N THR A 386 21.68 28.16 -2.84
CA THR A 386 23.10 28.48 -3.18
C THR A 386 23.67 27.55 -4.27
N VAL A 387 23.05 26.42 -4.53
CA VAL A 387 23.51 25.46 -5.53
C VAL A 387 22.88 25.78 -6.88
N ASN A 388 23.66 26.34 -7.79
CA ASN A 388 23.22 26.72 -9.13
C ASN A 388 24.03 25.96 -10.19
N PHE A 389 23.29 25.41 -11.18
CA PHE A 389 23.86 24.72 -12.32
C PHE A 389 24.02 25.67 -13.51
N SER A 390 25.00 25.42 -14.35
CA SER A 390 25.11 26.06 -15.65
C SER A 390 23.98 25.67 -16.57
N SER A 391 23.69 24.36 -16.66
CA SER A 391 22.62 23.80 -17.50
C SER A 391 22.18 22.43 -16.98
N LEU A 392 21.30 22.40 -15.99
CA LEU A 392 20.77 21.15 -15.44
C LEU A 392 19.76 20.51 -16.41
N GLY A 393 20.05 19.31 -16.93
CA GLY A 393 19.20 18.61 -17.88
C GLY A 393 18.47 17.39 -17.32
N LEU A 394 19.07 16.72 -16.33
CA LEU A 394 18.53 15.50 -15.74
C LEU A 394 18.71 15.48 -14.22
N VAL A 395 17.65 15.14 -13.52
CA VAL A 395 17.67 14.87 -12.08
C VAL A 395 17.31 13.41 -11.83
N VAL A 396 18.15 12.71 -11.11
CA VAL A 396 17.90 11.35 -10.61
C VAL A 396 17.63 11.42 -9.11
N ILE A 397 16.53 10.82 -8.65
CA ILE A 397 16.15 10.79 -7.23
C ILE A 397 16.10 9.33 -6.78
N ASP A 398 16.95 8.97 -5.83
CA ASP A 398 16.93 7.60 -5.26
C ASP A 398 16.06 7.55 -4.01
N GLU A 399 15.26 6.48 -3.86
CA GLU A 399 14.34 6.24 -2.73
C GLU A 399 13.36 7.40 -2.49
N GLN A 400 12.52 7.67 -3.47
CA GLN A 400 11.56 8.80 -3.50
C GLN A 400 10.69 8.96 -2.25
N HIS A 401 10.31 7.85 -1.60
CA HIS A 401 9.43 7.88 -0.43
C HIS A 401 9.97 8.74 0.74
N ARG A 402 11.23 9.14 0.68
CA ARG A 402 11.90 10.02 1.67
C ARG A 402 11.98 11.49 1.25
N PHE A 403 11.52 11.83 0.02
CA PHE A 403 11.55 13.20 -0.49
C PHE A 403 10.14 13.73 -0.75
N GLY A 404 9.78 14.84 -0.10
CA GLY A 404 8.48 15.50 -0.27
C GLY A 404 8.33 16.21 -1.63
N VAL A 405 7.08 16.43 -2.05
CA VAL A 405 6.70 17.14 -3.29
C VAL A 405 7.33 18.54 -3.36
N ALA A 406 7.37 19.27 -2.24
CA ALA A 406 7.96 20.60 -2.15
C ALA A 406 9.47 20.64 -2.47
N GLN A 407 10.20 19.57 -2.15
CA GLN A 407 11.64 19.47 -2.44
C GLN A 407 11.88 19.23 -3.94
N ARG A 408 11.03 18.47 -4.61
CA ARG A 408 11.10 18.28 -6.06
C ARG A 408 10.80 19.57 -6.81
N ALA A 409 9.80 20.33 -6.38
CA ALA A 409 9.46 21.62 -6.97
C ALA A 409 10.63 22.62 -6.94
N LYS A 410 11.45 22.61 -5.89
CA LYS A 410 12.66 23.45 -5.80
C LYS A 410 13.71 23.08 -6.86
N LEU A 411 13.88 21.79 -7.17
CA LEU A 411 14.79 21.36 -8.24
C LEU A 411 14.31 21.82 -9.63
N TRP A 412 13.00 21.84 -9.86
CA TRP A 412 12.44 22.32 -11.13
C TRP A 412 12.66 23.82 -11.33
N ALA A 413 12.62 24.59 -10.24
CA ALA A 413 12.82 26.03 -10.28
C ALA A 413 14.30 26.45 -10.56
N LYS A 414 15.25 25.51 -10.50
CA LYS A 414 16.68 25.78 -10.74
C LYS A 414 17.04 25.99 -12.22
N ASN A 415 16.10 25.81 -13.13
CA ASN A 415 16.34 26.03 -14.57
C ASN A 415 15.15 26.75 -15.23
N THR A 416 15.37 27.46 -16.29
CA THR A 416 14.33 28.14 -17.10
C THR A 416 13.37 27.15 -17.77
N ARG A 417 13.86 25.95 -18.09
CA ARG A 417 13.05 24.80 -18.52
C ARG A 417 13.23 23.67 -17.52
N PRO A 418 12.14 22.99 -17.11
CA PRO A 418 12.24 21.92 -16.14
C PRO A 418 13.15 20.77 -16.66
N PRO A 419 14.10 20.29 -15.85
CA PRO A 419 14.92 19.16 -16.21
C PRO A 419 14.09 17.88 -16.33
N HIS A 420 14.58 16.88 -17.03
CA HIS A 420 14.03 15.53 -16.97
C HIS A 420 14.21 14.96 -15.56
N VAL A 421 13.26 14.14 -15.12
CA VAL A 421 13.26 13.53 -13.79
C VAL A 421 13.18 12.02 -13.90
N LEU A 422 14.13 11.35 -13.27
CA LEU A 422 14.16 9.92 -13.07
C LEU A 422 14.10 9.61 -11.58
N VAL A 423 13.04 8.98 -11.15
CA VAL A 423 12.87 8.53 -9.78
C VAL A 423 13.17 7.05 -9.70
N MET A 424 13.96 6.64 -8.72
CA MET A 424 14.28 5.23 -8.49
C MET A 424 13.70 4.75 -7.17
N THR A 425 13.27 3.49 -7.12
CA THR A 425 12.93 2.80 -5.88
C THR A 425 13.45 1.38 -5.88
N ALA A 426 13.98 0.96 -4.73
CA ALA A 426 14.39 -0.43 -4.51
C ALA A 426 13.25 -1.29 -3.96
N THR A 427 12.16 -0.69 -3.52
CA THR A 427 10.94 -1.40 -3.17
C THR A 427 10.11 -1.60 -4.41
N PRO A 428 9.89 -2.84 -4.86
CA PRO A 428 8.89 -3.09 -5.88
C PRO A 428 7.52 -2.61 -5.38
N ILE A 429 6.86 -1.78 -6.18
CA ILE A 429 5.51 -1.29 -5.92
C ILE A 429 4.58 -2.03 -6.87
N PRO A 430 3.48 -2.64 -6.40
CA PRO A 430 2.52 -3.26 -7.30
C PRO A 430 2.14 -2.31 -8.43
N ARG A 431 2.07 -2.82 -9.66
CA ARG A 431 1.83 -2.00 -10.85
C ARG A 431 0.54 -1.17 -10.73
N THR A 432 -0.48 -1.77 -10.15
CA THR A 432 -1.78 -1.13 -9.88
C THR A 432 -1.66 0.04 -8.91
N LEU A 433 -0.88 -0.14 -7.85
CA LEU A 433 -0.63 0.91 -6.87
C LEU A 433 0.24 2.03 -7.47
N ALA A 434 1.22 1.69 -8.30
CA ALA A 434 2.06 2.65 -9.00
C ALA A 434 1.24 3.55 -9.96
N MET A 435 0.27 2.97 -10.67
CA MET A 435 -0.62 3.71 -11.58
C MET A 435 -1.56 4.69 -10.86
N THR A 436 -1.79 4.50 -9.56
CA THR A 436 -2.65 5.38 -8.76
C THR A 436 -1.84 6.38 -7.96
N LEU A 437 -0.87 5.93 -7.18
CA LEU A 437 -0.08 6.79 -6.29
C LEU A 437 0.93 7.67 -7.05
N TYR A 438 1.45 7.16 -8.16
CA TYR A 438 2.45 7.84 -8.99
C TYR A 438 1.94 8.03 -10.42
N GLY A 439 0.63 8.30 -10.56
CA GLY A 439 -0.02 8.38 -11.86
C GLY A 439 0.47 9.50 -12.78
N ASP A 440 1.26 10.43 -12.23
CA ASP A 440 1.99 11.46 -12.96
C ASP A 440 3.37 10.99 -13.47
N LEU A 441 3.84 9.82 -13.02
CA LEU A 441 5.09 9.21 -13.48
C LEU A 441 4.82 8.09 -14.49
N ASP A 442 5.57 8.06 -15.57
CA ASP A 442 5.67 6.90 -16.43
C ASP A 442 6.49 5.81 -15.71
N VAL A 443 6.05 4.56 -15.75
CA VAL A 443 6.69 3.49 -14.99
C VAL A 443 7.54 2.61 -15.90
N SER A 444 8.81 2.42 -15.53
CA SER A 444 9.72 1.41 -16.11
C SER A 444 10.11 0.39 -15.06
N VAL A 445 10.13 -0.88 -15.46
CA VAL A 445 10.40 -2.00 -14.55
C VAL A 445 11.62 -2.77 -15.03
N ILE A 446 12.60 -2.99 -14.15
CA ILE A 446 13.68 -3.95 -14.34
C ILE A 446 13.29 -5.23 -13.63
N ASP A 447 12.73 -6.15 -14.38
CA ASP A 447 12.21 -7.46 -13.96
C ASP A 447 13.22 -8.62 -14.14
N GLU A 448 14.47 -8.29 -14.45
CA GLU A 448 15.56 -9.23 -14.61
C GLU A 448 16.71 -8.89 -13.65
N LEU A 449 17.32 -9.90 -13.05
CA LEU A 449 18.54 -9.74 -12.26
C LEU A 449 19.77 -9.89 -13.17
N PRO A 450 20.88 -9.19 -12.87
CA PRO A 450 22.13 -9.35 -13.58
C PRO A 450 22.62 -10.81 -13.57
N PRO A 451 23.24 -11.29 -14.65
CA PRO A 451 23.76 -12.65 -14.74
C PRO A 451 24.81 -12.94 -13.66
N GLY A 452 24.84 -14.18 -13.15
CA GLY A 452 25.79 -14.64 -12.12
C GLY A 452 25.32 -14.46 -10.68
N ARG A 453 24.17 -13.84 -10.42
CA ARG A 453 23.59 -13.73 -9.09
C ARG A 453 22.81 -14.99 -8.73
N LYS A 454 23.11 -15.58 -7.57
CA LYS A 454 22.37 -16.73 -7.06
C LYS A 454 21.13 -16.28 -6.27
N PRO A 455 19.98 -16.98 -6.38
CA PRO A 455 18.82 -16.73 -5.54
C PRO A 455 19.16 -16.90 -4.07
N ILE A 456 18.64 -16.03 -3.23
CA ILE A 456 18.81 -16.12 -1.78
C ILE A 456 17.93 -17.26 -1.25
N GLN A 457 18.51 -18.20 -0.52
CA GLN A 457 17.73 -19.24 0.15
C GLN A 457 17.09 -18.69 1.41
N THR A 458 15.76 -18.60 1.41
CA THR A 458 15.00 -18.15 2.58
C THR A 458 14.50 -19.35 3.38
N ILE A 459 14.79 -19.38 4.66
CA ILE A 459 14.48 -20.51 5.57
C ILE A 459 13.68 -19.96 6.74
N HIS A 460 12.57 -20.61 7.09
CA HIS A 460 11.82 -20.33 8.29
C HIS A 460 12.22 -21.30 9.40
N GLN A 461 12.47 -20.79 10.58
CA GLN A 461 12.77 -21.57 11.78
C GLN A 461 12.02 -21.04 13.00
N PHE A 462 11.66 -21.95 13.92
CA PHE A 462 11.13 -21.58 15.21
C PHE A 462 12.25 -21.38 16.25
N ASP A 463 11.97 -20.61 17.28
CA ASP A 463 12.92 -20.26 18.37
C ASP A 463 13.69 -21.44 18.96
N ASN A 464 13.12 -22.65 19.01
CA ASN A 464 13.77 -23.83 19.57
C ASN A 464 14.94 -24.37 18.75
N ARG A 465 15.11 -23.89 17.50
CA ARG A 465 16.21 -24.32 16.62
C ARG A 465 17.38 -23.34 16.57
N ARG A 466 17.48 -22.39 17.50
CA ARG A 466 18.57 -21.39 17.54
C ARG A 466 19.96 -22.00 17.56
N LYS A 467 20.18 -23.12 18.27
CA LYS A 467 21.48 -23.77 18.30
C LYS A 467 21.98 -24.18 16.90
N SER A 468 21.12 -24.82 16.11
CA SER A 468 21.49 -25.22 14.75
C SER A 468 21.73 -24.01 13.83
N MET A 469 21.01 -22.91 14.06
CA MET A 469 21.23 -21.64 13.35
C MET A 469 22.61 -21.06 13.70
N TYR A 470 22.98 -21.04 14.97
CA TYR A 470 24.29 -20.52 15.40
C TYR A 470 25.44 -21.38 14.88
N GLU A 471 25.32 -22.72 14.87
CA GLU A 471 26.27 -23.62 14.26
C GLU A 471 26.43 -23.35 12.76
N PHE A 472 25.33 -23.11 12.04
CA PHE A 472 25.35 -22.74 10.64
C PHE A 472 26.07 -21.39 10.42
N MET A 473 25.78 -20.38 11.26
CA MET A 473 26.46 -19.08 11.20
C MET A 473 27.96 -19.21 11.43
N ARG A 474 28.39 -20.01 12.46
CA ARG A 474 29.83 -20.29 12.70
C ARG A 474 30.51 -20.86 11.46
N LYS A 475 29.86 -21.82 10.82
CA LYS A 475 30.39 -22.40 9.57
C LYS A 475 30.58 -21.35 8.50
N GLN A 476 29.60 -20.48 8.30
CA GLN A 476 29.68 -19.40 7.30
C GLN A 476 30.80 -18.39 7.65
N ILE A 477 30.98 -18.06 8.93
CA ILE A 477 32.05 -17.16 9.36
C ILE A 477 33.42 -17.83 9.18
N GLN A 478 33.56 -19.12 9.45
CA GLN A 478 34.79 -19.88 9.21
C GLN A 478 35.16 -19.94 7.72
N GLU A 479 34.16 -19.90 6.83
CA GLU A 479 34.35 -19.77 5.38
C GLU A 479 34.70 -18.30 4.95
N GLY A 480 34.92 -17.40 5.92
CA GLY A 480 35.29 -16.00 5.71
C GLY A 480 34.10 -15.06 5.43
N ARG A 481 32.85 -15.50 5.69
CA ARG A 481 31.62 -14.71 5.45
C ARG A 481 31.25 -13.88 6.65
N GLN A 482 30.35 -12.92 6.42
CA GLN A 482 29.80 -12.08 7.47
C GLN A 482 28.30 -12.29 7.63
N VAL A 483 27.78 -11.99 8.84
CA VAL A 483 26.42 -12.28 9.24
C VAL A 483 25.73 -11.02 9.76
N TYR A 484 24.50 -10.77 9.30
CA TYR A 484 23.58 -9.82 9.90
C TYR A 484 22.58 -10.53 10.83
N ILE A 485 22.31 -9.94 11.99
CA ILE A 485 21.24 -10.34 12.91
C ILE A 485 20.38 -9.10 13.17
N VAL A 486 19.11 -9.15 12.78
CA VAL A 486 18.20 -8.01 12.85
C VAL A 486 17.07 -8.25 13.82
N TYR A 487 16.86 -7.31 14.73
CA TYR A 487 15.77 -7.30 15.71
C TYR A 487 14.69 -6.28 15.30
N PRO A 488 13.38 -6.58 15.52
CA PRO A 488 12.30 -5.64 15.20
C PRO A 488 12.31 -4.44 16.15
N LEU A 489 11.80 -3.30 15.66
CA LEU A 489 11.40 -2.17 16.50
C LEU A 489 10.00 -2.43 17.07
N ILE A 490 9.82 -2.21 18.38
CA ILE A 490 8.53 -2.33 19.05
C ILE A 490 7.93 -0.91 19.15
N GLN A 491 6.87 -0.62 18.41
CA GLN A 491 6.28 0.72 18.32
C GLN A 491 5.76 1.30 19.66
N GLU A 492 5.54 0.46 20.68
CA GLU A 492 4.95 0.90 21.94
C GLU A 492 5.94 1.59 22.91
N SER A 493 7.25 1.40 22.76
CA SER A 493 8.26 2.06 23.60
C SER A 493 9.66 1.99 22.98
N GLU A 494 10.16 3.11 22.48
CA GLU A 494 11.55 3.23 21.99
C GLU A 494 12.62 2.80 23.03
N LYS A 495 12.30 2.86 24.32
CA LYS A 495 13.21 2.40 25.39
C LYS A 495 13.28 0.87 25.48
N MET A 496 12.16 0.18 25.20
CA MET A 496 12.11 -1.28 25.15
C MET A 496 12.85 -1.84 23.94
N ASP A 497 12.81 -1.16 22.80
CA ASP A 497 13.51 -1.59 21.58
C ASP A 497 15.02 -1.63 21.77
N ILE A 498 15.57 -0.63 22.44
CA ILE A 498 17.01 -0.57 22.73
C ILE A 498 17.38 -1.66 23.74
N LYS A 499 16.54 -1.87 24.75
CA LYS A 499 16.79 -2.92 25.73
C LYS A 499 16.81 -4.30 25.08
N ASN A 500 15.87 -4.60 24.19
CA ASN A 500 15.81 -5.87 23.45
C ASN A 500 17.03 -6.05 22.54
N LEU A 501 17.48 -4.97 21.86
CA LEU A 501 18.69 -5.02 21.06
C LEU A 501 19.94 -5.23 21.94
N GLU A 502 20.07 -4.51 23.05
CA GLU A 502 21.22 -4.65 23.96
C GLU A 502 21.28 -6.06 24.58
N GLU A 503 20.15 -6.59 25.01
CA GLU A 503 20.05 -7.97 25.49
C GLU A 503 20.43 -8.98 24.40
N GLY A 504 19.91 -8.76 23.16
CA GLY A 504 20.27 -9.56 22.00
C GLY A 504 21.75 -9.47 21.65
N TYR A 505 22.31 -8.26 21.68
CA TYR A 505 23.74 -8.03 21.43
C TYR A 505 24.63 -8.75 22.48
N MET A 506 24.31 -8.62 23.77
CA MET A 506 25.04 -9.32 24.83
C MET A 506 24.96 -10.83 24.63
N HIS A 507 23.77 -11.36 24.37
CA HIS A 507 23.57 -12.77 24.09
C HIS A 507 24.39 -13.27 22.90
N ILE A 508 24.48 -12.51 21.84
CA ILE A 508 25.30 -12.87 20.67
C ILE A 508 26.80 -12.81 20.99
N CYS A 509 27.24 -11.83 21.77
CA CYS A 509 28.64 -11.77 22.26
C CYS A 509 29.00 -12.96 23.15
N GLU A 510 28.08 -13.42 24.01
CA GLU A 510 28.25 -14.61 24.83
C GLU A 510 28.27 -15.91 24.02
N GLU A 511 27.40 -16.00 23.00
CA GLU A 511 27.29 -17.17 22.13
C GLU A 511 28.46 -17.28 21.15
N PHE A 512 29.03 -16.14 20.69
CA PHE A 512 30.13 -16.08 19.74
C PHE A 512 31.37 -15.37 20.32
N PRO A 513 31.97 -15.84 21.43
CA PRO A 513 33.09 -15.17 22.05
C PRO A 513 34.35 -15.12 21.17
N GLU A 514 34.42 -16.01 20.16
CA GLU A 514 35.53 -16.12 19.22
C GLU A 514 35.47 -15.07 18.11
N TYR A 515 34.35 -14.36 17.93
CA TYR A 515 34.15 -13.36 16.85
C TYR A 515 33.86 -11.97 17.39
N LYS A 516 34.24 -10.96 16.61
CA LYS A 516 33.91 -9.56 16.92
C LYS A 516 32.53 -9.20 16.41
N VAL A 517 31.75 -8.54 17.26
CA VAL A 517 30.38 -8.16 16.98
C VAL A 517 30.24 -6.65 16.95
N SER A 518 29.70 -6.09 15.86
CA SER A 518 29.28 -4.69 15.77
C SER A 518 27.80 -4.57 16.11
N LYS A 519 27.38 -3.39 16.59
CA LYS A 519 25.95 -3.07 16.79
C LYS A 519 25.57 -1.74 16.15
N VAL A 520 24.39 -1.69 15.52
CA VAL A 520 23.84 -0.48 14.92
C VAL A 520 22.36 -0.32 15.23
N HIS A 521 21.96 0.84 15.75
CA HIS A 521 20.56 1.16 16.03
C HIS A 521 20.22 2.63 15.82
N GLY A 522 18.91 2.96 15.78
CA GLY A 522 18.41 4.29 15.41
C GLY A 522 18.95 5.46 16.23
N LYS A 523 19.22 5.27 17.52
CA LYS A 523 19.65 6.34 18.45
C LYS A 523 21.16 6.60 18.49
N MET A 524 21.97 5.78 17.83
CA MET A 524 23.40 6.09 17.72
C MET A 524 23.59 7.38 16.93
N LYS A 525 24.62 8.14 17.31
CA LYS A 525 25.03 9.33 16.55
C LYS A 525 25.45 8.92 15.13
N PRO A 526 25.23 9.76 14.11
CA PRO A 526 25.61 9.42 12.74
C PRO A 526 27.07 8.97 12.59
N ALA A 527 28.00 9.61 13.30
CA ALA A 527 29.43 9.24 13.27
C ALA A 527 29.69 7.84 13.85
N GLU A 528 29.03 7.48 14.95
CA GLU A 528 29.16 6.15 15.57
C GLU A 528 28.58 5.05 14.66
N LYS A 529 27.45 5.32 13.98
CA LYS A 529 26.89 4.40 13.00
C LYS A 529 27.83 4.17 11.83
N GLU A 530 28.42 5.24 11.34
CA GLU A 530 29.38 5.20 10.24
C GLU A 530 30.61 4.38 10.63
N GLU A 531 31.18 4.60 11.82
CA GLU A 531 32.32 3.86 12.34
C GLU A 531 32.03 2.36 12.42
N GLU A 532 30.91 1.94 13.03
CA GLU A 532 30.54 0.52 13.14
C GLU A 532 30.29 -0.11 11.77
N MET A 533 29.71 0.63 10.84
CA MET A 533 29.51 0.15 9.48
C MET A 533 30.83 0.00 8.71
N GLN A 534 31.79 0.92 8.89
CA GLN A 534 33.13 0.82 8.26
C GLN A 534 33.92 -0.36 8.83
N ARG A 535 33.85 -0.62 10.13
CA ARG A 535 34.46 -1.79 10.77
C ARG A 535 33.90 -3.11 10.18
N PHE A 536 32.59 -3.14 9.96
CA PHE A 536 31.95 -4.31 9.34
C PHE A 536 32.32 -4.45 7.86
N LEU A 537 32.35 -3.37 7.10
CA LEU A 537 32.81 -3.34 5.70
C LEU A 537 34.27 -3.80 5.56
N ALA A 538 35.13 -3.38 6.48
CA ALA A 538 36.55 -3.79 6.52
C ALA A 538 36.78 -5.24 7.01
N ASN A 539 35.70 -5.97 7.34
CA ASN A 539 35.74 -7.31 7.93
C ASN A 539 36.48 -7.37 9.27
N GLU A 540 36.56 -6.24 9.98
CA GLU A 540 37.11 -6.22 11.36
C GLU A 540 36.13 -6.87 12.34
N THR A 541 34.85 -6.86 12.03
CA THR A 541 33.76 -7.52 12.74
C THR A 541 33.03 -8.48 11.81
N GLN A 542 32.75 -9.70 12.29
CA GLN A 542 32.16 -10.78 11.51
C GLN A 542 30.64 -10.83 11.64
N ILE A 543 30.10 -10.29 12.73
CA ILE A 543 28.67 -10.27 13.02
C ILE A 543 28.22 -8.82 13.23
N MET A 544 27.14 -8.43 12.60
CA MET A 544 26.46 -7.14 12.80
C MET A 544 25.09 -7.38 13.43
N VAL A 545 24.89 -6.88 14.65
CA VAL A 545 23.59 -6.88 15.33
C VAL A 545 22.93 -5.52 15.14
N ALA A 546 21.70 -5.47 14.61
CA ALA A 546 21.07 -4.22 14.31
C ALA A 546 19.55 -4.24 14.46
N THR A 547 18.96 -3.05 14.52
CA THR A 547 17.53 -2.84 14.27
C THR A 547 17.28 -2.59 12.78
N THR A 548 16.03 -2.31 12.40
CA THR A 548 15.59 -2.01 11.02
C THR A 548 16.36 -0.87 10.32
N VAL A 549 17.22 -0.14 11.03
CA VAL A 549 18.07 0.94 10.47
C VAL A 549 18.97 0.45 9.32
N ILE A 550 19.25 -0.85 9.24
CA ILE A 550 20.01 -1.47 8.12
C ILE A 550 19.21 -1.45 6.81
N GLU A 551 17.93 -1.12 6.81
CA GLU A 551 17.15 -0.96 5.57
C GLU A 551 17.80 0.03 4.60
N VAL A 552 18.70 0.90 5.08
CA VAL A 552 19.30 1.98 4.31
C VAL A 552 20.71 1.66 3.83
N GLY A 553 20.79 1.18 2.62
CA GLY A 553 21.79 1.54 1.62
C GLY A 553 23.18 0.92 1.68
N VAL A 554 23.69 0.37 2.77
CA VAL A 554 25.08 -0.11 2.79
C VAL A 554 25.27 -1.44 2.09
N ASN A 555 26.18 -1.49 1.12
CA ASN A 555 26.52 -2.70 0.38
C ASN A 555 27.69 -3.40 1.04
N VAL A 556 27.49 -4.57 1.63
CA VAL A 556 28.54 -5.45 2.16
C VAL A 556 28.56 -6.76 1.33
N PRO A 557 29.41 -6.84 0.29
CA PRO A 557 29.42 -8.01 -0.62
C PRO A 557 29.74 -9.32 0.07
N ASN A 558 30.48 -9.28 1.19
CA ASN A 558 30.90 -10.45 1.95
C ASN A 558 29.82 -10.96 2.91
N ALA A 559 28.75 -10.21 3.18
CA ALA A 559 27.67 -10.66 4.03
C ALA A 559 26.76 -11.65 3.28
N SER A 560 26.78 -12.91 3.73
CA SER A 560 26.04 -14.01 3.11
C SER A 560 24.86 -14.51 3.93
N VAL A 561 24.75 -14.16 5.21
CA VAL A 561 23.66 -14.61 6.09
C VAL A 561 22.94 -13.41 6.70
N MET A 562 21.61 -13.41 6.54
CA MET A 562 20.69 -12.48 7.21
C MET A 562 19.78 -13.28 8.14
N ALA A 563 19.92 -13.14 9.44
CA ALA A 563 18.99 -13.68 10.42
C ALA A 563 18.04 -12.58 10.91
N ILE A 564 16.75 -12.81 10.82
CA ILE A 564 15.71 -11.85 11.23
C ILE A 564 14.98 -12.46 12.43
N GLU A 565 15.20 -11.87 13.59
CA GLU A 565 14.58 -12.26 14.85
C GLU A 565 13.15 -11.72 14.95
N ASN A 566 12.24 -12.53 15.51
CA ASN A 566 10.82 -12.22 15.60
C ASN A 566 10.25 -11.73 14.25
N ALA A 567 10.52 -12.49 13.19
CA ALA A 567 10.14 -12.14 11.81
C ALA A 567 8.63 -11.92 11.65
N GLU A 568 7.80 -12.48 12.53
CA GLU A 568 6.36 -12.25 12.58
C GLU A 568 5.95 -10.79 12.81
N ARG A 569 6.85 -9.95 13.32
CA ARG A 569 6.60 -8.52 13.59
C ARG A 569 6.92 -7.60 12.43
N PHE A 570 7.53 -8.13 11.38
CA PHE A 570 7.87 -7.35 10.19
C PHE A 570 6.80 -7.45 9.11
N GLY A 571 6.61 -6.38 8.36
CA GLY A 571 5.86 -6.40 7.11
C GLY A 571 6.63 -7.11 6.00
N LEU A 572 5.91 -7.63 4.99
CA LEU A 572 6.52 -8.33 3.84
C LEU A 572 7.56 -7.48 3.11
N SER A 573 7.25 -6.21 2.87
CA SER A 573 8.17 -5.27 2.20
C SER A 573 9.46 -5.07 3.00
N GLN A 574 9.38 -5.00 4.34
CA GLN A 574 10.55 -4.89 5.21
C GLN A 574 11.40 -6.16 5.19
N LEU A 575 10.77 -7.34 5.30
CA LEU A 575 11.47 -8.63 5.21
C LEU A 575 12.20 -8.76 3.87
N HIS A 576 11.57 -8.35 2.78
CA HIS A 576 12.17 -8.37 1.45
C HIS A 576 13.38 -7.42 1.33
N GLN A 577 13.26 -6.19 1.85
CA GLN A 577 14.37 -5.23 1.88
C GLN A 577 15.55 -5.74 2.70
N LEU A 578 15.30 -6.31 3.88
CA LEU A 578 16.34 -6.92 4.73
C LEU A 578 17.00 -8.10 4.01
N ARG A 579 16.22 -9.01 3.41
CA ARG A 579 16.75 -10.11 2.61
C ARG A 579 17.67 -9.61 1.50
N GLY A 580 17.31 -8.53 0.83
CA GLY A 580 18.09 -7.91 -0.25
C GLY A 580 19.44 -7.31 0.20
N ARG A 581 19.74 -7.27 1.51
CA ARG A 581 21.05 -6.81 2.02
C ARG A 581 22.14 -7.86 1.89
N VAL A 582 21.79 -9.12 1.74
CA VAL A 582 22.70 -10.21 1.39
C VAL A 582 22.51 -10.63 -0.06
N GLY A 583 23.35 -11.54 -0.58
CA GLY A 583 23.25 -12.02 -1.95
C GLY A 583 23.81 -11.06 -3.00
N ARG A 584 24.71 -10.17 -2.62
CA ARG A 584 25.37 -9.22 -3.53
C ARG A 584 26.72 -9.71 -4.05
N GLY A 585 27.25 -10.78 -3.46
CA GLY A 585 28.42 -11.51 -3.92
C GLY A 585 28.07 -12.65 -4.89
N ALA A 586 29.08 -13.35 -5.37
CA ALA A 586 28.94 -14.53 -6.26
C ALA A 586 28.53 -15.81 -5.50
N ASP A 587 28.60 -15.79 -4.16
CA ASP A 587 28.36 -16.95 -3.31
C ASP A 587 26.90 -17.08 -2.90
N GLN A 588 26.54 -18.31 -2.50
CA GLN A 588 25.20 -18.59 -1.99
C GLN A 588 24.94 -17.77 -0.71
N SER A 589 23.78 -17.12 -0.65
CA SER A 589 23.34 -16.34 0.52
C SER A 589 22.05 -16.88 1.09
N TYR A 590 21.85 -16.64 2.39
CA TYR A 590 20.79 -17.22 3.18
C TYR A 590 20.06 -16.13 3.96
N CYS A 591 18.73 -16.24 4.03
CA CYS A 591 17.88 -15.42 4.88
C CYS A 591 17.13 -16.35 5.85
N ILE A 592 17.36 -16.22 7.14
CA ILE A 592 16.75 -17.05 8.16
C ILE A 592 15.71 -16.23 8.91
N LEU A 593 14.43 -16.63 8.80
CA LEU A 593 13.32 -16.00 9.49
C LEU A 593 13.03 -16.75 10.77
N VAL A 594 13.30 -16.15 11.92
CA VAL A 594 13.08 -16.75 13.23
C VAL A 594 11.76 -16.24 13.79
N THR A 595 10.86 -17.15 14.20
CA THR A 595 9.54 -16.81 14.75
C THR A 595 9.22 -17.61 16.01
N GLY A 596 8.28 -17.07 16.81
CA GLY A 596 7.65 -17.84 17.87
C GLY A 596 6.66 -18.88 17.31
N TYR A 597 6.19 -19.80 18.18
CA TYR A 597 5.28 -20.89 17.78
C TYR A 597 3.85 -20.44 17.46
N LYS A 598 3.37 -19.37 18.10
CA LYS A 598 1.99 -18.90 17.95
C LYS A 598 1.92 -17.86 16.83
N LEU A 599 1.70 -18.31 15.61
CA LEU A 599 1.49 -17.44 14.46
C LEU A 599 0.01 -17.33 14.14
N THR A 600 -0.44 -16.12 13.83
CA THR A 600 -1.75 -15.91 13.20
C THR A 600 -1.75 -16.49 11.78
N GLU A 601 -2.90 -16.76 11.21
CA GLU A 601 -3.01 -17.26 9.83
C GLU A 601 -2.39 -16.29 8.81
N GLU A 602 -2.61 -15.00 9.02
CA GLU A 602 -2.02 -13.94 8.17
C GLU A 602 -0.50 -13.92 8.26
N THR A 603 0.05 -14.00 9.48
CA THR A 603 1.50 -14.02 9.68
C THR A 603 2.13 -15.27 9.06
N ARG A 604 1.48 -16.43 9.19
CA ARG A 604 1.94 -17.67 8.56
C ARG A 604 2.01 -17.50 7.03
N LYS A 605 0.97 -16.95 6.40
CA LYS A 605 0.96 -16.66 4.97
C LYS A 605 2.10 -15.72 4.55
N ARG A 606 2.37 -14.67 5.36
CA ARG A 606 3.51 -13.76 5.10
C ARG A 606 4.85 -14.49 5.08
N ILE A 607 5.10 -15.32 6.08
CA ILE A 607 6.35 -16.09 6.17
C ILE A 607 6.45 -17.10 5.02
N GLU A 608 5.36 -17.81 4.68
CA GLU A 608 5.31 -18.75 3.56
C GLU A 608 5.64 -18.09 2.22
N ILE A 609 5.08 -16.91 1.96
CA ILE A 609 5.37 -16.13 0.74
C ILE A 609 6.86 -15.79 0.66
N MET A 610 7.46 -15.33 1.75
CA MET A 610 8.90 -15.00 1.79
C MET A 610 9.80 -16.20 1.52
N VAL A 611 9.37 -17.41 1.90
CA VAL A 611 10.11 -18.66 1.64
C VAL A 611 9.94 -19.13 0.20
N GLN A 612 8.73 -18.95 -0.38
CA GLN A 612 8.38 -19.49 -1.69
C GLN A 612 8.95 -18.68 -2.86
N THR A 613 9.04 -17.35 -2.73
CA THR A 613 9.48 -16.50 -3.84
C THR A 613 10.59 -15.53 -3.45
N ASN A 614 11.49 -15.28 -4.42
CA ASN A 614 12.48 -14.21 -4.36
C ASN A 614 12.05 -12.97 -5.17
N ASP A 615 10.95 -13.06 -5.92
CA ASP A 615 10.44 -11.95 -6.73
C ASP A 615 9.82 -10.88 -5.83
N GLY A 616 10.44 -9.69 -5.81
CA GLY A 616 9.96 -8.56 -5.02
C GLY A 616 8.59 -8.02 -5.49
N PHE A 617 8.23 -8.18 -6.76
CA PHE A 617 6.91 -7.76 -7.27
C PHE A 617 5.80 -8.70 -6.78
N GLU A 618 6.04 -10.01 -6.81
CA GLU A 618 5.10 -10.99 -6.23
C GLU A 618 4.90 -10.75 -4.73
N ILE A 619 5.99 -10.47 -4.00
CA ILE A 619 5.94 -10.15 -2.57
C ILE A 619 5.14 -8.86 -2.32
N ALA A 620 5.36 -7.83 -3.13
CA ALA A 620 4.63 -6.56 -2.99
C ALA A 620 3.14 -6.71 -3.31
N GLU A 621 2.76 -7.50 -4.32
CA GLU A 621 1.36 -7.81 -4.60
C GLU A 621 0.70 -8.61 -3.49
N ALA A 622 1.42 -9.55 -2.90
CA ALA A 622 0.94 -10.32 -1.76
C ALA A 622 0.79 -9.45 -0.51
N ASP A 623 1.73 -8.55 -0.24
CA ASP A 623 1.66 -7.57 0.86
C ASP A 623 0.42 -6.69 0.73
N LEU A 624 0.16 -6.18 -0.48
CA LEU A 624 -1.02 -5.38 -0.77
C LEU A 624 -2.32 -6.15 -0.52
N LYS A 625 -2.39 -7.43 -0.94
CA LYS A 625 -3.57 -8.28 -0.73
C LYS A 625 -3.82 -8.64 0.74
N LEU A 626 -2.75 -8.84 1.53
CA LEU A 626 -2.85 -9.22 2.93
C LEU A 626 -3.22 -8.06 3.86
N ARG A 627 -2.72 -6.85 3.59
CA ARG A 627 -3.00 -5.66 4.42
C ARG A 627 -4.46 -5.22 4.37
N GLY A 628 -5.17 -5.48 3.27
CA GLY A 628 -6.54 -5.01 3.06
C GLY A 628 -6.65 -3.48 2.86
N PRO A 629 -7.89 -2.97 2.64
CA PRO A 629 -8.11 -1.56 2.29
C PRO A 629 -7.86 -0.56 3.43
N GLY A 630 -7.83 -1.00 4.69
CA GLY A 630 -7.68 -0.11 5.87
C GLY A 630 -6.26 0.35 6.18
N ASP A 631 -5.25 -0.43 5.80
CA ASP A 631 -3.84 -0.18 6.18
C ASP A 631 -3.05 0.60 5.11
N LEU A 632 -3.69 1.04 4.03
CA LEU A 632 -3.11 2.00 3.09
C LEU A 632 -2.87 3.38 3.72
N GLU A 633 -3.38 3.63 4.94
CA GLU A 633 -3.04 4.83 5.73
C GLU A 633 -1.54 4.98 6.03
N GLY A 634 -0.76 3.89 6.05
CA GLY A 634 0.71 3.95 6.10
C GLY A 634 1.36 4.57 4.87
N THR A 635 0.64 4.71 3.76
CA THR A 635 1.06 5.40 2.54
C THR A 635 0.79 6.91 2.56
N GLN A 636 0.36 7.50 3.67
CA GLN A 636 0.27 8.95 3.86
C GLN A 636 1.61 9.69 3.60
N GLN A 637 2.71 8.94 3.50
CA GLN A 637 4.01 9.51 3.07
C GLN A 637 4.01 10.00 1.61
N SER A 638 3.08 9.55 0.77
CA SER A 638 2.90 10.04 -0.61
C SER A 638 1.86 11.16 -0.74
N GLY A 639 1.23 11.59 0.35
CA GLY A 639 0.31 12.74 0.36
C GLY A 639 -1.08 12.49 -0.25
N VAL A 640 -1.42 11.26 -0.63
CA VAL A 640 -2.70 10.93 -1.27
C VAL A 640 -3.40 9.84 -0.49
N ALA A 641 -4.35 10.22 0.34
CA ALA A 641 -5.38 9.30 0.78
C ALA A 641 -6.46 9.24 -0.33
N PHE A 642 -6.55 8.13 -1.06
CA PHE A 642 -7.73 7.86 -1.87
C PHE A 642 -8.85 7.46 -0.92
N ASP A 643 -9.81 8.35 -0.73
CA ASP A 643 -11.06 8.03 -0.02
C ASP A 643 -11.97 7.18 -0.94
N LEU A 644 -11.51 5.94 -1.22
CA LEU A 644 -12.27 4.97 -2.01
C LEU A 644 -13.37 4.38 -1.14
N LYS A 645 -14.60 4.46 -1.61
CA LYS A 645 -15.78 4.02 -0.85
C LYS A 645 -16.15 2.56 -1.09
N ILE A 646 -15.84 2.03 -2.27
CA ILE A 646 -16.23 0.69 -2.67
C ILE A 646 -15.12 -0.08 -3.39
N ALA A 647 -14.28 0.61 -4.15
CA ALA A 647 -13.17 -0.02 -4.86
C ALA A 647 -12.00 -0.33 -3.90
N ASP A 648 -11.34 -1.44 -4.15
CA ASP A 648 -10.16 -1.89 -3.41
C ASP A 648 -9.02 -2.09 -4.42
N ILE A 649 -8.02 -1.20 -4.38
CA ILE A 649 -6.90 -1.22 -5.34
C ILE A 649 -6.18 -2.57 -5.33
N ALA A 650 -6.14 -3.24 -4.18
CA ALA A 650 -5.49 -4.54 -4.04
C ALA A 650 -6.25 -5.67 -4.78
N LYS A 651 -7.57 -5.59 -4.80
CA LYS A 651 -8.45 -6.63 -5.38
C LYS A 651 -8.92 -6.27 -6.80
N ASP A 652 -9.10 -4.98 -7.07
CA ASP A 652 -9.70 -4.47 -8.29
C ASP A 652 -8.66 -4.03 -9.35
N GLY A 653 -7.42 -4.54 -9.27
CA GLY A 653 -6.30 -4.14 -10.14
C GLY A 653 -6.57 -4.32 -11.64
N GLN A 654 -7.26 -5.39 -12.04
CA GLN A 654 -7.64 -5.59 -13.45
C GLN A 654 -8.66 -4.54 -13.91
N LEU A 655 -9.64 -4.22 -13.06
CA LEU A 655 -10.61 -3.18 -13.34
C LEU A 655 -9.96 -1.81 -13.42
N LEU A 656 -9.00 -1.52 -12.53
CA LEU A 656 -8.23 -0.28 -12.56
C LEU A 656 -7.48 -0.08 -13.88
N GLN A 657 -6.81 -1.12 -14.36
CA GLN A 657 -6.12 -1.07 -15.66
C GLN A 657 -7.12 -0.85 -16.81
N TYR A 658 -8.23 -1.56 -16.77
CA TYR A 658 -9.28 -1.45 -17.78
C TYR A 658 -9.88 -0.04 -17.87
N VAL A 659 -10.25 0.55 -16.74
CA VAL A 659 -10.81 1.92 -16.73
C VAL A 659 -9.77 2.97 -17.09
N ARG A 660 -8.48 2.73 -16.83
CA ARG A 660 -7.39 3.60 -17.27
C ARG A 660 -7.32 3.67 -18.79
N GLU A 661 -7.37 2.54 -19.49
CA GLU A 661 -7.37 2.50 -20.95
C GLU A 661 -8.58 3.24 -21.54
N ILE A 662 -9.74 3.15 -20.88
CA ILE A 662 -10.95 3.87 -21.29
C ILE A 662 -10.76 5.38 -21.10
N ALA A 663 -10.22 5.79 -19.95
CA ALA A 663 -9.96 7.19 -19.65
C ALA A 663 -8.90 7.81 -20.61
N GLU A 664 -7.86 7.05 -20.98
CA GLU A 664 -6.86 7.45 -21.99
C GLU A 664 -7.52 7.68 -23.35
N ARG A 665 -8.33 6.72 -23.82
CA ARG A 665 -9.07 6.87 -25.10
C ARG A 665 -10.01 8.06 -25.07
N LEU A 666 -10.73 8.29 -23.98
CA LEU A 666 -11.62 9.44 -23.83
C LEU A 666 -10.84 10.76 -23.95
N LEU A 667 -9.68 10.86 -23.28
CA LEU A 667 -8.83 12.04 -23.32
C LEU A 667 -8.19 12.26 -24.70
N ASP A 668 -7.91 11.20 -25.44
CA ASP A 668 -7.38 11.31 -26.81
C ASP A 668 -8.47 11.72 -27.80
N ASP A 669 -9.69 11.23 -27.61
CA ASP A 669 -10.85 11.53 -28.47
C ASP A 669 -11.46 12.91 -28.20
N ASP A 670 -11.44 13.36 -26.92
CA ASP A 670 -12.03 14.64 -26.47
C ASP A 670 -11.09 15.37 -25.50
N PRO A 671 -9.91 15.83 -25.96
CA PRO A 671 -8.88 16.41 -25.10
C PRO A 671 -9.32 17.70 -24.39
N GLU A 672 -10.17 18.50 -25.04
CA GLU A 672 -10.66 19.78 -24.52
C GLU A 672 -12.02 19.67 -23.81
N GLY A 673 -12.64 18.47 -23.81
CA GLY A 673 -13.93 18.26 -23.17
C GLY A 673 -15.09 18.97 -23.88
N MET A 674 -15.03 19.06 -25.20
CA MET A 674 -16.01 19.83 -26.00
C MET A 674 -17.12 18.98 -26.62
N LYS A 675 -16.95 17.64 -26.66
CA LYS A 675 -17.95 16.76 -27.25
C LYS A 675 -19.22 16.69 -26.42
N PRO A 676 -20.42 16.95 -27.02
CA PRO A 676 -21.68 16.95 -26.27
C PRO A 676 -21.94 15.65 -25.50
N GLU A 677 -21.62 14.50 -26.08
CA GLU A 677 -21.82 13.19 -25.48
C GLU A 677 -20.99 12.97 -24.20
N ASN A 678 -19.89 13.71 -24.02
CA ASN A 678 -18.99 13.59 -22.88
C ASN A 678 -19.21 14.66 -21.81
N GLN A 679 -20.08 15.63 -22.03
CA GLN A 679 -20.31 16.78 -21.13
C GLN A 679 -20.65 16.33 -19.70
N ILE A 680 -21.43 15.27 -19.58
CA ILE A 680 -21.81 14.70 -18.28
C ILE A 680 -20.57 14.23 -17.48
N ILE A 681 -19.59 13.62 -18.16
CA ILE A 681 -18.35 13.14 -17.54
C ILE A 681 -17.50 14.33 -17.07
N TRP A 682 -17.36 15.35 -17.93
CA TRP A 682 -16.56 16.53 -17.60
C TRP A 682 -17.18 17.38 -16.49
N GLN A 683 -18.50 17.46 -16.45
CA GLN A 683 -19.23 18.15 -15.40
C GLN A 683 -19.04 17.41 -14.05
N GLN A 684 -19.20 16.11 -14.03
CA GLN A 684 -18.97 15.29 -12.84
C GLN A 684 -17.53 15.38 -12.35
N LEU A 685 -16.54 15.33 -13.25
CA LEU A 685 -15.13 15.52 -12.89
C LEU A 685 -14.87 16.89 -12.25
N LYS A 686 -15.49 17.94 -12.79
CA LYS A 686 -15.39 19.31 -12.25
C LYS A 686 -16.00 19.42 -10.84
N GLU A 687 -17.10 18.74 -10.58
CA GLU A 687 -17.71 18.69 -9.25
C GLU A 687 -16.88 17.92 -8.24
N LEU A 688 -16.32 16.79 -8.63
CA LEU A 688 -15.41 16.02 -7.78
C LEU A 688 -14.16 16.82 -7.41
N ARG A 689 -13.61 17.59 -8.35
CA ARG A 689 -12.47 18.50 -8.10
C ARG A 689 -12.79 19.63 -7.11
N LYS A 690 -14.01 20.15 -7.11
CA LYS A 690 -14.43 21.20 -6.15
C LYS A 690 -14.57 20.67 -4.72
N LYS A 691 -14.98 19.42 -4.56
CA LYS A 691 -15.25 18.79 -3.25
C LYS A 691 -13.99 18.20 -2.61
N ASN A 692 -13.04 17.71 -3.39
CA ASN A 692 -11.80 17.14 -2.91
C ASN A 692 -10.65 18.14 -3.05
N VAL A 693 -10.20 18.64 -1.93
CA VAL A 693 -9.00 19.48 -1.81
C VAL A 693 -7.80 18.73 -2.36
N ASN A 694 -7.13 19.34 -3.37
CA ASN A 694 -5.73 19.08 -3.75
C ASN A 694 -5.31 17.67 -4.23
N TRP A 695 -5.98 17.14 -5.25
CA TRP A 695 -5.35 16.12 -6.11
C TRP A 695 -4.09 16.65 -6.84
N SER A 696 -3.92 17.98 -6.88
CA SER A 696 -2.75 18.64 -7.49
C SER A 696 -1.47 18.60 -6.65
N VAL A 697 -1.53 18.14 -5.41
CA VAL A 697 -0.36 18.03 -4.50
C VAL A 697 0.37 16.71 -4.68
N ILE A 698 -0.09 15.83 -5.58
CA ILE A 698 0.50 14.50 -5.85
C ILE A 698 1.73 14.55 -6.76
N SER A 699 1.98 15.69 -7.39
CA SER A 699 3.11 15.86 -8.34
C SER A 699 4.34 16.45 -7.68
#